data_2549599f9dea56b8e3b9058dbbeab95c
#
_entry.id   2549599f9dea56b8e3b9058dbbeab95c
#
_cell.length_a   1.000
_cell.length_b   1.000
_cell.length_c   1.000
_cell.angle_alpha   90.00
_cell.angle_beta   90.00
_cell.angle_gamma   90.00
#
_symmetry.space_group_name_H-M   'P 1'
#
loop_
_entity.id
_entity.type
_entity.pdbx_description
1 polymer ?
#
loop_
_entity_poly.entity_id
_entity_poly.type
_entity_poly.pdbx_seq_one_letter_code
_entity_poly.pdbx_strand_id
1 'polypeptide(L)'
;YDLDKFDNTLFGRNDLRWARHSYLLLLQFAWDQNYYNALQGEHVFDRFVAEQDKLLGGYDGYMIWPTWPRLGLDQRNQWDMYRDLPGGLKELRRQATVMHHRGGKYFISYNPWDESTRQEDHIKGMEKLLREIDADGVVLDTWGESSKSFQAAADRVKPGIILYSEGMAVPKDMPGIVAGRVHDAIYLPPPLNLNKLIKPDMAIFRVIQLAEGRIHRETAVSFFNGYGVELNIMRPGRPDWMDEEFATLGRMTKILRENSSAFLSSTWDPLLPTTVDSVWVNKWPTASKTLFTIYSLRPEGFNGPLFEASVPRDSHFVSLWHHEELNLVSSAGKSYVPATVDGFSRSWLDTRREGNIDCIALLPNLLNVKLDQDSLRFEAKQGKRVVVWAGMPSYSCRFAEFAPGIRTISLREHLGAHEEKFVVQLFDDTELLDERVVNVPLATPRLISRVVQTPLAPRIPAGMVEIPSGTFKFKTARSFLSPNEAIPYPGYSDGRALVVPRFFMDQVPVTNEQFKIFLKASHFKPKDTTNFLKHWVAGSPPKGLEKHPVVYVGLDDARAFARWSGKRLPTEIEWQYAAQGADGRKYPWGNDFDSTRCNNSLGRSTPVDEFPSGKSPFGVMDLIGNVWQLTNDVYDNGSNFFGIIRGGSYYNPGSSVWYIRGGPQPADNPQILLMVSPALDRNATVGFRCVMDAAETH
;
A
#
# COMPACT_ATOMS: atom_id res chain seq x y z
N TYR A 1 -24.88 35.68 15.12
CA TYR A 1 -23.64 35.93 15.86
C TYR A 1 -22.80 36.97 15.10
N ASP A 2 -22.31 37.98 15.78
CA ASP A 2 -21.48 39.03 15.16
C ASP A 2 -20.01 38.62 15.23
N LEU A 3 -19.47 38.09 14.13
CA LEU A 3 -18.10 37.59 14.05
C LEU A 3 -17.05 38.69 14.21
N ASP A 4 -17.38 39.95 13.89
CA ASP A 4 -16.47 41.09 14.03
C ASP A 4 -16.17 41.42 15.52
N LYS A 5 -17.05 40.95 16.42
CA LYS A 5 -16.90 41.09 17.88
C LYS A 5 -16.28 39.86 18.56
N PHE A 6 -15.84 38.87 17.80
CA PHE A 6 -15.21 37.69 18.38
C PHE A 6 -13.84 38.04 18.96
N ASP A 7 -13.63 37.79 20.24
CA ASP A 7 -12.30 37.96 20.89
C ASP A 7 -11.34 36.84 20.45
N ASN A 8 -10.43 37.18 19.57
CA ASN A 8 -9.42 36.25 19.04
C ASN A 8 -8.15 36.16 19.87
N THR A 9 -8.09 36.76 21.07
CA THR A 9 -6.85 36.85 21.86
C THR A 9 -6.20 35.48 22.09
N LEU A 10 -6.96 34.47 22.52
CA LEU A 10 -6.41 33.11 22.73
C LEU A 10 -6.04 32.41 21.42
N PHE A 11 -6.86 32.57 20.38
CA PHE A 11 -6.60 31.96 19.06
C PHE A 11 -5.40 32.56 18.32
N GLY A 12 -5.02 33.81 18.68
CA GLY A 12 -3.82 34.48 18.17
C GLY A 12 -2.52 33.95 18.79
N ARG A 13 -2.59 33.25 19.92
CA ARG A 13 -1.42 32.74 20.65
C ARG A 13 -0.75 31.58 19.94
N ASN A 14 0.53 31.74 19.63
CA ASN A 14 1.30 30.69 18.92
C ASN A 14 1.49 29.42 19.76
N ASP A 15 1.67 29.57 21.07
CA ASP A 15 1.88 28.46 21.99
C ASP A 15 0.64 27.56 22.19
N LEU A 16 -0.57 28.04 21.90
CA LEU A 16 -1.81 27.28 21.99
C LEU A 16 -2.21 26.64 20.65
N ARG A 17 -1.50 26.95 19.55
CA ARG A 17 -1.88 26.52 18.20
C ARG A 17 -1.83 25.01 17.98
N TRP A 18 -1.08 24.28 18.76
CA TRP A 18 -1.00 22.83 18.63
C TRP A 18 -2.37 22.14 18.78
N ALA A 19 -3.25 22.69 19.63
CA ALA A 19 -4.57 22.11 19.91
C ALA A 19 -5.42 21.90 18.65
N ARG A 20 -5.38 22.85 17.71
CA ARG A 20 -6.19 22.78 16.47
C ARG A 20 -5.73 21.71 15.48
N HIS A 21 -4.51 21.17 15.65
CA HIS A 21 -3.96 20.05 14.85
C HIS A 21 -4.10 18.71 15.56
N SER A 22 -4.86 18.65 16.66
CA SER A 22 -5.16 17.42 17.39
C SER A 22 -6.50 16.86 16.94
N TYR A 23 -6.57 15.55 16.71
CA TYR A 23 -7.76 14.89 16.19
C TYR A 23 -8.16 13.64 16.97
N LEU A 24 -7.29 13.15 17.88
CA LEU A 24 -7.59 11.97 18.67
C LEU A 24 -7.15 12.15 20.12
N LEU A 25 -8.12 12.22 21.01
CA LEU A 25 -7.90 12.27 22.44
C LEU A 25 -8.37 10.97 23.09
N LEU A 26 -7.73 10.57 24.18
CA LEU A 26 -8.20 9.49 25.05
C LEU A 26 -8.41 10.04 26.46
N LEU A 27 -9.62 9.87 26.97
CA LEU A 27 -9.88 9.97 28.40
C LEU A 27 -9.87 8.58 29.01
N GLN A 28 -8.92 8.30 29.86
CA GLN A 28 -8.78 7.01 30.53
C GLN A 28 -9.05 7.15 32.01
N PHE A 29 -9.98 6.34 32.52
CA PHE A 29 -10.24 6.27 33.95
C PHE A 29 -9.12 5.51 34.66
N ALA A 30 -8.74 5.98 35.84
CA ALA A 30 -7.65 5.37 36.61
C ALA A 30 -7.92 3.93 37.09
N TRP A 31 -9.18 3.49 37.05
CA TRP A 31 -9.59 2.12 37.37
C TRP A 31 -9.71 1.20 36.17
N ASP A 32 -9.35 1.68 34.96
CA ASP A 32 -9.31 0.85 33.76
C ASP A 32 -8.12 -0.12 33.83
N GLN A 33 -8.37 -1.40 33.52
CA GLN A 33 -7.31 -2.42 33.50
C GLN A 33 -6.25 -2.16 32.42
N ASN A 34 -6.55 -1.37 31.38
CA ASN A 34 -5.58 -0.92 30.39
C ASN A 34 -4.68 0.21 30.91
N TYR A 35 -4.99 0.79 32.06
CA TYR A 35 -4.15 1.72 32.77
C TYR A 35 -3.32 1.03 33.85
N TYR A 36 -3.99 0.36 34.77
CA TYR A 36 -3.36 -0.32 35.90
C TYR A 36 -4.08 -1.64 36.22
N ASN A 37 -3.35 -2.74 36.21
CA ASN A 37 -3.87 -4.03 36.65
C ASN A 37 -3.77 -4.15 38.17
N ALA A 38 -4.87 -3.85 38.85
CA ALA A 38 -4.92 -3.86 40.31
C ALA A 38 -4.67 -5.24 40.96
N LEU A 39 -4.92 -6.34 40.23
CA LEU A 39 -4.70 -7.71 40.73
C LEU A 39 -3.23 -8.12 40.64
N GLN A 40 -2.52 -7.63 39.65
CA GLN A 40 -1.10 -7.91 39.42
C GLN A 40 -0.20 -6.83 40.01
N GLY A 41 -0.74 -5.67 40.34
CA GLY A 41 -0.01 -4.55 40.89
C GLY A 41 0.93 -3.87 39.86
N GLU A 42 0.56 -3.86 38.58
CA GLU A 42 1.42 -3.35 37.50
C GLU A 42 0.73 -2.34 36.60
N HIS A 43 1.51 -1.39 36.10
CA HIS A 43 1.07 -0.47 35.05
C HIS A 43 1.00 -1.17 33.69
N VAL A 44 -0.10 -0.96 32.98
CA VAL A 44 -0.33 -1.48 31.60
C VAL A 44 -0.20 -0.35 30.57
N PHE A 45 -0.16 0.90 31.02
CA PHE A 45 -0.15 2.11 30.21
C PHE A 45 0.82 2.04 29.03
N ASP A 46 2.10 1.71 29.22
CA ASP A 46 3.11 1.72 28.16
C ASP A 46 2.76 0.75 27.01
N ARG A 47 2.32 -0.46 27.38
CA ARG A 47 1.89 -1.48 26.41
C ARG A 47 0.65 -1.01 25.68
N PHE A 48 -0.32 -0.47 26.40
CA PHE A 48 -1.59 -0.03 25.83
C PHE A 48 -1.36 1.09 24.80
N VAL A 49 -0.62 2.15 25.13
CA VAL A 49 -0.37 3.24 24.17
C VAL A 49 0.46 2.76 22.96
N ALA A 50 1.39 1.83 23.14
CA ALA A 50 2.17 1.27 22.04
C ALA A 50 1.35 0.40 21.08
N GLU A 51 0.34 -0.29 21.58
CA GLU A 51 -0.62 -1.02 20.75
C GLU A 51 -1.50 -0.06 19.93
N GLN A 52 -1.92 1.05 20.56
CA GLN A 52 -2.75 2.06 19.87
C GLN A 52 -1.96 2.84 18.80
N ASP A 53 -0.66 3.03 18.96
CA ASP A 53 0.17 3.64 17.92
C ASP A 53 0.05 2.90 16.58
N LYS A 54 -0.01 1.57 16.61
CA LYS A 54 -0.11 0.73 15.42
C LYS A 54 -1.48 0.79 14.72
N LEU A 55 -2.53 1.04 15.48
CA LEU A 55 -3.90 1.09 14.95
C LEU A 55 -4.33 2.52 14.58
N LEU A 56 -3.98 3.49 15.41
CA LEU A 56 -4.52 4.84 15.38
C LEU A 56 -3.44 5.92 15.13
N GLY A 57 -2.17 5.53 15.05
CA GLY A 57 -1.04 6.46 14.93
C GLY A 57 -0.79 7.24 16.22
N GLY A 58 -1.21 6.70 17.35
CA GLY A 58 -1.11 7.30 18.68
C GLY A 58 -2.19 8.33 18.98
N TYR A 59 -2.21 8.76 20.22
CA TYR A 59 -3.10 9.80 20.71
C TYR A 59 -2.43 11.17 20.66
N ASP A 60 -3.13 12.18 20.15
CA ASP A 60 -2.68 13.58 20.22
C ASP A 60 -2.76 14.13 21.65
N GLY A 61 -3.68 13.59 22.47
CA GLY A 61 -3.76 13.88 23.89
C GLY A 61 -4.26 12.70 24.71
N TYR A 62 -3.65 12.49 25.84
CA TYR A 62 -4.00 11.47 26.82
C TYR A 62 -4.43 12.15 28.12
N MET A 63 -5.63 11.83 28.60
CA MET A 63 -6.25 12.41 29.80
C MET A 63 -6.45 11.33 30.83
N ILE A 64 -5.79 11.45 31.99
CA ILE A 64 -6.03 10.57 33.13
C ILE A 64 -7.11 11.15 34.04
N TRP A 65 -8.06 10.31 34.42
CA TRP A 65 -9.21 10.70 35.26
C TRP A 65 -9.32 9.84 36.50
N PRO A 66 -8.82 10.31 37.69
CA PRO A 66 -8.78 9.51 38.90
C PRO A 66 -9.97 9.75 39.86
N THR A 67 -10.74 10.83 39.68
CA THR A 67 -11.62 11.36 40.72
C THR A 67 -12.89 10.51 40.92
N TRP A 68 -13.50 10.00 39.88
CA TRP A 68 -14.63 9.08 40.03
C TRP A 68 -14.15 7.63 40.23
N PRO A 69 -14.87 6.84 40.98
CA PRO A 69 -15.94 7.11 41.94
C PRO A 69 -15.42 7.21 43.37
N ARG A 70 -14.27 7.85 43.60
CA ARG A 70 -13.54 7.85 44.85
C ARG A 70 -13.82 9.07 45.74
N LEU A 71 -14.14 10.23 45.15
CA LEU A 71 -14.51 11.42 45.94
C LEU A 71 -15.74 11.12 46.81
N GLY A 72 -15.67 11.53 48.07
CA GLY A 72 -16.70 11.31 49.06
C GLY A 72 -16.58 10.01 49.88
N LEU A 73 -15.58 9.15 49.59
CA LEU A 73 -15.28 8.02 50.47
C LEU A 73 -14.64 8.44 51.78
N ASP A 74 -13.84 9.50 51.76
CA ASP A 74 -13.21 10.11 52.90
C ASP A 74 -12.97 11.62 52.64
N GLN A 75 -12.09 12.27 53.38
CA GLN A 75 -11.85 13.72 53.30
C GLN A 75 -10.98 14.13 52.11
N ARG A 76 -10.40 13.21 51.32
CA ARG A 76 -9.53 13.53 50.18
C ARG A 76 -10.24 14.38 49.15
N ASN A 77 -9.53 15.34 48.60
CA ASN A 77 -9.97 16.16 47.49
C ASN A 77 -9.48 15.61 46.15
N GLN A 78 -9.89 16.24 45.04
CA GLN A 78 -9.52 15.82 43.66
C GLN A 78 -8.00 15.74 43.45
N TRP A 79 -7.22 16.63 44.09
CA TRP A 79 -5.75 16.63 43.95
C TRP A 79 -5.09 15.48 44.71
N ASP A 80 -5.68 15.01 45.81
CA ASP A 80 -5.24 13.82 46.51
C ASP A 80 -5.40 12.58 45.68
N MET A 81 -6.47 12.50 44.86
CA MET A 81 -6.69 11.37 43.96
C MET A 81 -5.51 11.17 43.02
N TYR A 82 -4.90 12.23 42.49
CA TYR A 82 -3.69 12.14 41.66
C TYR A 82 -2.46 11.71 42.48
N ARG A 83 -2.30 12.23 43.66
CA ARG A 83 -1.16 11.93 44.58
C ARG A 83 -1.14 10.46 44.98
N ASP A 84 -2.33 9.86 45.14
CA ASP A 84 -2.53 8.51 45.62
C ASP A 84 -2.63 7.45 44.53
N LEU A 85 -2.52 7.83 43.27
CA LEU A 85 -2.41 6.84 42.18
C LEU A 85 -1.14 6.00 42.32
N PRO A 86 -1.14 4.75 41.83
CA PRO A 86 0.04 3.88 41.86
C PRO A 86 1.28 4.59 41.31
N GLY A 87 2.35 4.66 42.10
CA GLY A 87 3.57 5.40 41.78
C GLY A 87 3.49 6.93 41.96
N GLY A 88 2.30 7.48 42.27
CA GLY A 88 2.07 8.89 42.59
C GLY A 88 2.43 9.83 41.42
N LEU A 89 2.68 11.08 41.76
CA LEU A 89 2.99 12.14 40.77
C LEU A 89 4.26 11.85 39.95
N LYS A 90 5.22 11.09 40.50
CA LYS A 90 6.43 10.68 39.79
C LYS A 90 6.09 9.78 38.60
N GLU A 91 5.17 8.85 38.79
CA GLU A 91 4.72 7.96 37.71
C GLU A 91 3.91 8.72 36.66
N LEU A 92 3.03 9.63 37.06
CA LEU A 92 2.28 10.50 36.14
C LEU A 92 3.21 11.38 35.30
N ARG A 93 4.27 11.93 35.89
CA ARG A 93 5.30 12.65 35.13
C ARG A 93 6.03 11.74 34.12
N ARG A 94 6.32 10.51 34.50
CA ARG A 94 6.90 9.51 33.56
C ARG A 94 5.98 9.27 32.40
N GLN A 95 4.68 9.08 32.64
CA GLN A 95 3.67 8.90 31.61
C GLN A 95 3.55 10.12 30.68
N ALA A 96 3.55 11.32 31.24
CA ALA A 96 3.60 12.56 30.47
C ALA A 96 4.84 12.59 29.56
N THR A 97 6.01 12.23 30.08
CA THR A 97 7.25 12.13 29.29
C THR A 97 7.12 11.11 28.16
N VAL A 98 6.50 9.95 28.40
CA VAL A 98 6.24 8.94 27.37
C VAL A 98 5.33 9.50 26.26
N MET A 99 4.27 10.22 26.62
CA MET A 99 3.39 10.88 25.65
C MET A 99 4.14 11.96 24.85
N HIS A 100 4.93 12.79 25.49
CA HIS A 100 5.74 13.81 24.80
C HIS A 100 6.71 13.21 23.78
N HIS A 101 7.40 12.10 24.11
CA HIS A 101 8.28 11.40 23.16
C HIS A 101 7.51 10.80 21.95
N ARG A 102 6.22 10.54 22.10
CA ARG A 102 5.33 10.09 21.02
C ARG A 102 4.69 11.25 20.24
N GLY A 103 5.01 12.50 20.58
CA GLY A 103 4.40 13.69 19.98
C GLY A 103 3.02 14.05 20.55
N GLY A 104 2.53 13.28 21.53
CA GLY A 104 1.24 13.52 22.18
C GLY A 104 1.36 14.49 23.40
N LYS A 105 0.22 14.82 23.95
CA LYS A 105 0.05 15.72 25.11
C LYS A 105 -0.54 14.98 26.30
N TYR A 106 -0.29 15.47 27.50
CA TYR A 106 -0.79 14.89 28.75
C TYR A 106 -1.69 15.85 29.51
N PHE A 107 -2.89 15.39 29.89
CA PHE A 107 -3.93 16.22 30.52
C PHE A 107 -4.26 15.72 31.92
N ILE A 108 -4.67 16.66 32.76
CA ILE A 108 -5.33 16.41 34.05
C ILE A 108 -6.78 16.89 33.97
N SER A 109 -7.65 16.42 34.89
CA SER A 109 -9.02 16.93 35.04
C SER A 109 -9.09 17.94 36.19
N TYR A 110 -10.03 18.86 36.08
CA TYR A 110 -10.48 19.75 37.16
C TYR A 110 -11.97 19.59 37.38
N ASN A 111 -12.35 19.27 38.63
CA ASN A 111 -13.72 19.05 39.04
C ASN A 111 -14.19 20.26 39.89
N PRO A 112 -14.96 21.22 39.33
CA PRO A 112 -15.39 22.43 40.04
C PRO A 112 -16.39 22.14 41.16
N TRP A 113 -17.04 20.97 41.09
CA TRP A 113 -18.01 20.50 42.05
C TRP A 113 -17.41 19.72 43.23
N ASP A 114 -16.07 19.67 43.36
CA ASP A 114 -15.41 19.00 44.48
C ASP A 114 -15.57 19.81 45.76
N GLU A 115 -16.45 19.36 46.63
CA GLU A 115 -16.76 19.92 47.95
C GLU A 115 -16.15 19.10 49.09
N SER A 116 -15.05 18.42 48.83
CA SER A 116 -14.37 17.59 49.82
C SER A 116 -13.98 18.37 51.05
N THR A 117 -14.01 17.70 52.22
CA THR A 117 -13.76 18.37 53.51
C THR A 117 -12.31 18.79 53.72
N ARG A 118 -11.36 18.14 53.03
CA ARG A 118 -9.98 18.61 53.00
C ARG A 118 -9.84 19.78 52.02
N GLN A 119 -9.77 20.96 52.56
CA GLN A 119 -9.71 22.19 51.78
C GLN A 119 -8.32 22.39 51.16
N GLU A 120 -8.27 22.70 49.89
CA GLU A 120 -7.10 23.16 49.15
C GLU A 120 -7.59 24.15 48.08
N ASP A 121 -6.83 25.26 47.91
CA ASP A 121 -7.15 26.24 46.88
C ASP A 121 -7.11 25.57 45.49
N HIS A 122 -8.20 25.61 44.75
CA HIS A 122 -8.36 24.92 43.50
C HIS A 122 -7.34 25.34 42.43
N ILE A 123 -7.11 26.67 42.33
CA ILE A 123 -6.14 27.22 41.36
C ILE A 123 -4.70 26.83 41.73
N LYS A 124 -4.34 26.95 42.98
CA LYS A 124 -2.99 26.57 43.46
C LYS A 124 -2.76 25.07 43.37
N GLY A 125 -3.78 24.27 43.66
CA GLY A 125 -3.73 22.82 43.52
C GLY A 125 -3.51 22.42 42.07
N MET A 126 -4.23 23.03 41.12
CA MET A 126 -4.05 22.86 39.69
C MET A 126 -2.63 23.26 39.23
N GLU A 127 -2.16 24.46 39.61
CA GLU A 127 -0.79 24.92 39.26
C GLU A 127 0.29 23.96 39.74
N LYS A 128 0.15 23.48 40.98
CA LYS A 128 1.08 22.53 41.56
C LYS A 128 1.11 21.23 40.78
N LEU A 129 -0.06 20.68 40.48
CA LEU A 129 -0.19 19.42 39.77
C LEU A 129 0.36 19.53 38.35
N LEU A 130 -0.02 20.59 37.60
CA LEU A 130 0.50 20.88 36.25
C LEU A 130 2.02 20.90 36.20
N ARG A 131 2.66 21.53 37.21
CA ARG A 131 4.13 21.66 37.31
C ARG A 131 4.79 20.31 37.63
N GLU A 132 4.22 19.58 38.61
CA GLU A 132 4.81 18.32 39.09
C GLU A 132 4.67 17.18 38.04
N ILE A 133 3.57 17.14 37.31
CA ILE A 133 3.32 16.15 36.27
C ILE A 133 3.95 16.54 34.91
N ASP A 134 4.14 17.86 34.67
CA ASP A 134 4.46 18.46 33.40
C ASP A 134 3.32 18.29 32.36
N ALA A 135 2.08 18.46 32.80
CA ALA A 135 0.91 18.35 31.97
C ALA A 135 0.75 19.54 31.00
N ASP A 136 0.05 19.31 29.88
CA ASP A 136 -0.13 20.26 28.78
C ASP A 136 -1.58 20.78 28.67
N GLY A 137 -2.49 20.21 29.43
CA GLY A 137 -3.88 20.64 29.41
C GLY A 137 -4.65 20.27 30.67
N VAL A 138 -5.78 20.96 30.85
CA VAL A 138 -6.73 20.74 31.93
C VAL A 138 -8.12 20.56 31.35
N VAL A 139 -8.74 19.44 31.62
CA VAL A 139 -10.16 19.18 31.29
C VAL A 139 -11.01 19.81 32.37
N LEU A 140 -11.89 20.71 32.01
CA LEU A 140 -12.83 21.37 32.92
C LEU A 140 -14.12 20.56 32.99
N ASP A 141 -14.24 19.67 33.98
CA ASP A 141 -15.41 18.83 34.20
C ASP A 141 -16.66 19.69 34.41
N THR A 142 -17.73 19.42 33.66
CA THR A 142 -19.03 20.09 33.66
C THR A 142 -19.02 21.58 33.26
N TRP A 143 -17.88 22.17 32.94
CA TRP A 143 -17.79 23.57 32.54
C TRP A 143 -17.72 23.77 31.01
N GLY A 144 -18.56 24.67 30.51
CA GLY A 144 -18.58 25.09 29.10
C GLY A 144 -17.56 26.16 28.76
N GLU A 145 -17.21 27.02 29.71
CA GLU A 145 -16.27 28.14 29.54
C GLU A 145 -15.06 28.01 30.46
N SER A 146 -13.96 28.66 30.10
CA SER A 146 -12.84 28.83 30.99
C SER A 146 -12.85 30.22 31.61
N SER A 147 -12.42 30.31 32.86
CA SER A 147 -12.18 31.62 33.49
C SER A 147 -10.79 32.14 33.11
N LYS A 148 -10.65 33.49 32.98
CA LYS A 148 -9.37 34.14 32.76
C LYS A 148 -8.34 33.81 33.86
N SER A 149 -8.82 33.58 35.10
CA SER A 149 -7.95 33.21 36.21
C SER A 149 -7.36 31.81 36.07
N PHE A 150 -8.08 30.85 35.51
CA PHE A 150 -7.58 29.52 35.23
C PHE A 150 -6.53 29.51 34.12
N GLN A 151 -6.76 30.23 33.01
CA GLN A 151 -5.78 30.34 31.95
C GLN A 151 -4.50 31.08 32.47
N ALA A 152 -4.67 32.15 33.24
CA ALA A 152 -3.55 32.84 33.85
C ALA A 152 -2.77 31.96 34.84
N ALA A 153 -3.44 31.06 35.54
CA ALA A 153 -2.80 30.08 36.41
C ALA A 153 -1.98 29.05 35.62
N ALA A 154 -2.55 28.52 34.56
CA ALA A 154 -1.87 27.62 33.64
C ALA A 154 -0.63 28.28 33.02
N ASP A 155 -0.74 29.53 32.56
CA ASP A 155 0.33 30.30 31.94
C ASP A 155 1.49 30.59 32.93
N ARG A 156 1.21 30.71 34.25
CA ARG A 156 2.27 30.81 35.27
C ARG A 156 3.10 29.53 35.44
N VAL A 157 2.57 28.39 35.03
CA VAL A 157 3.30 27.11 35.08
C VAL A 157 4.23 26.98 33.89
N LYS A 158 3.67 27.01 32.69
CA LYS A 158 4.39 27.01 31.39
C LYS A 158 3.49 27.53 30.27
N PRO A 159 4.07 28.13 29.20
CA PRO A 159 3.33 28.45 28.00
C PRO A 159 2.78 27.18 27.32
N GLY A 160 1.65 27.31 26.62
CA GLY A 160 1.10 26.24 25.80
C GLY A 160 0.16 25.28 26.51
N ILE A 161 -0.12 25.48 27.81
CA ILE A 161 -1.15 24.70 28.49
C ILE A 161 -2.53 25.19 28.04
N ILE A 162 -3.36 24.28 27.53
CA ILE A 162 -4.74 24.61 27.17
C ILE A 162 -5.72 24.21 28.24
N LEU A 163 -6.84 24.93 28.26
CA LEU A 163 -8.03 24.52 28.97
C LEU A 163 -8.97 23.86 27.96
N TYR A 164 -9.59 22.76 28.36
CA TYR A 164 -10.43 21.93 27.51
C TYR A 164 -11.84 21.84 28.13
N SER A 165 -12.84 22.40 27.44
CA SER A 165 -14.21 22.47 27.92
C SER A 165 -14.93 21.15 27.84
N GLU A 166 -15.56 20.67 28.90
CA GLU A 166 -16.47 19.53 28.83
C GLU A 166 -17.87 19.94 28.38
N GLY A 167 -18.34 21.08 28.78
CA GLY A 167 -19.57 21.65 28.23
C GLY A 167 -19.39 21.97 26.75
N MET A 168 -20.43 21.83 25.96
CA MET A 168 -20.35 22.30 24.57
C MET A 168 -19.91 23.76 24.57
N ALA A 169 -18.79 24.07 23.92
CA ALA A 169 -18.38 25.44 23.74
C ALA A 169 -19.41 26.15 22.86
N VAL A 170 -20.38 26.76 23.52
CA VAL A 170 -21.37 27.59 22.82
C VAL A 170 -20.73 28.88 22.32
N PRO A 171 -21.25 29.53 21.27
CA PRO A 171 -20.63 30.71 20.66
C PRO A 171 -20.17 31.80 21.62
N LYS A 172 -20.90 32.01 22.71
CA LYS A 172 -20.52 33.02 23.73
C LYS A 172 -19.27 32.66 24.53
N ASP A 173 -18.96 31.37 24.67
CA ASP A 173 -17.87 30.85 25.49
C ASP A 173 -16.60 30.55 24.67
N MET A 174 -16.74 30.36 23.35
CA MET A 174 -15.63 30.07 22.43
C MET A 174 -14.46 31.07 22.51
N PRO A 175 -14.64 32.39 22.70
CA PRO A 175 -13.51 33.33 22.84
C PRO A 175 -12.58 33.01 24.02
N GLY A 176 -13.12 32.39 25.05
CA GLY A 176 -12.40 32.11 26.30
C GLY A 176 -11.69 30.75 26.34
N ILE A 177 -11.83 29.90 25.27
CA ILE A 177 -11.30 28.54 25.26
C ILE A 177 -10.99 28.06 23.85
N VAL A 178 -9.84 27.41 23.63
CA VAL A 178 -9.39 26.98 22.30
C VAL A 178 -9.75 25.55 21.95
N ALA A 179 -10.23 24.77 22.91
CA ALA A 179 -10.59 23.37 22.72
C ALA A 179 -11.81 22.98 23.57
N GLY A 180 -12.66 22.08 23.04
CA GLY A 180 -13.83 21.63 23.77
C GLY A 180 -14.47 20.38 23.18
N ARG A 181 -15.28 19.72 24.01
CA ARG A 181 -16.07 18.54 23.66
C ARG A 181 -17.39 18.90 23.00
N VAL A 182 -17.91 17.92 22.27
CA VAL A 182 -19.30 17.88 21.80
C VAL A 182 -19.89 16.53 22.20
N HIS A 183 -20.90 16.55 23.05
CA HIS A 183 -21.71 15.38 23.39
C HIS A 183 -22.93 15.33 22.51
N ASP A 184 -23.32 14.17 22.01
CA ASP A 184 -24.61 13.81 21.40
C ASP A 184 -25.36 14.93 20.62
N ALA A 185 -24.68 15.95 20.17
CA ALA A 185 -25.28 17.23 19.80
C ALA A 185 -25.92 17.28 18.43
N ILE A 186 -25.84 16.23 17.63
CA ILE A 186 -26.33 16.26 16.25
C ILE A 186 -27.12 14.99 15.95
N TYR A 187 -28.42 15.07 16.15
CA TYR A 187 -29.37 13.95 15.92
C TYR A 187 -30.10 14.05 14.60
N LEU A 188 -30.29 15.26 14.08
CA LEU A 188 -31.04 15.49 12.87
C LEU A 188 -30.13 15.74 11.67
N PRO A 189 -30.39 15.11 10.52
CA PRO A 189 -29.64 15.38 9.30
C PRO A 189 -30.04 16.76 8.71
N PRO A 190 -29.08 17.44 8.06
CA PRO A 190 -27.69 17.07 7.89
C PRO A 190 -26.88 17.21 9.19
N PRO A 191 -25.96 16.29 9.49
CA PRO A 191 -25.21 16.29 10.75
C PRO A 191 -24.09 17.35 10.76
N LEU A 192 -24.45 18.60 10.54
CA LEU A 192 -23.53 19.74 10.44
C LEU A 192 -23.35 20.44 11.77
N ASN A 193 -22.10 20.61 12.22
CA ASN A 193 -21.79 21.38 13.41
C ASN A 193 -21.53 22.85 13.07
N LEU A 194 -22.43 23.74 13.48
CA LEU A 194 -22.35 25.17 13.20
C LEU A 194 -21.19 25.89 13.90
N ASN A 195 -20.60 25.33 14.95
CA ASN A 195 -19.46 25.94 15.63
C ASN A 195 -18.24 26.08 14.69
N LYS A 196 -18.06 25.15 13.73
CA LYS A 196 -17.02 25.26 12.70
C LYS A 196 -17.24 26.45 11.75
N LEU A 197 -18.45 26.91 11.56
CA LEU A 197 -18.72 28.12 10.78
C LEU A 197 -18.31 29.40 11.54
N ILE A 198 -18.42 29.36 12.88
CA ILE A 198 -18.07 30.50 13.73
C ILE A 198 -16.55 30.60 13.91
N LYS A 199 -15.90 29.45 14.22
CA LYS A 199 -14.49 29.38 14.51
C LYS A 199 -13.87 28.09 13.93
N PRO A 200 -13.45 28.10 12.67
CA PRO A 200 -12.91 26.90 11.99
C PRO A 200 -11.68 26.29 12.66
N ASP A 201 -10.84 27.11 13.30
CA ASP A 201 -9.61 26.68 13.97
C ASP A 201 -9.80 26.34 15.46
N MET A 202 -11.02 26.30 15.98
CA MET A 202 -11.30 25.73 17.30
C MET A 202 -11.13 24.21 17.27
N ALA A 203 -10.39 23.67 18.24
CA ALA A 203 -10.24 22.23 18.41
C ALA A 203 -11.53 21.63 19.01
N ILE A 204 -12.28 20.93 18.21
CA ILE A 204 -13.54 20.30 18.60
C ILE A 204 -13.36 18.79 18.59
N PHE A 205 -13.82 18.12 19.65
CA PHE A 205 -13.77 16.67 19.79
C PHE A 205 -15.14 16.12 20.14
N ARG A 206 -15.60 15.14 19.35
CA ARG A 206 -16.81 14.42 19.67
C ARG A 206 -16.51 13.32 20.67
N VAL A 207 -17.26 13.30 21.79
CA VAL A 207 -17.11 12.24 22.79
C VAL A 207 -17.69 10.94 22.28
N ILE A 208 -16.90 9.89 22.38
CA ILE A 208 -17.27 8.54 21.99
C ILE A 208 -17.11 7.61 23.18
N GLN A 209 -18.24 7.10 23.69
CA GLN A 209 -18.26 6.17 24.83
C GLN A 209 -18.30 4.73 24.32
N LEU A 210 -17.15 4.06 24.33
CA LEU A 210 -17.05 2.67 23.86
C LEU A 210 -17.94 1.69 24.63
N ALA A 211 -18.24 1.99 25.91
CA ALA A 211 -19.15 1.19 26.71
C ALA A 211 -20.58 1.11 26.14
N GLU A 212 -21.01 2.08 25.35
CA GLU A 212 -22.35 2.15 24.76
C GLU A 212 -22.50 1.32 23.47
N GLY A 213 -21.43 0.73 22.97
CA GLY A 213 -21.44 -0.11 21.78
C GLY A 213 -20.67 0.48 20.61
N ARG A 214 -21.08 0.13 19.38
CA ARG A 214 -20.44 0.62 18.15
C ARG A 214 -20.46 2.15 18.08
N ILE A 215 -19.35 2.68 17.58
CA ILE A 215 -19.06 4.13 17.54
C ILE A 215 -19.14 4.72 16.13
N HIS A 216 -19.63 3.96 15.16
CA HIS A 216 -19.55 4.25 13.74
C HIS A 216 -20.11 5.64 13.37
N ARG A 217 -21.34 5.92 13.80
CA ARG A 217 -21.97 7.23 13.58
C ARG A 217 -21.17 8.39 14.15
N GLU A 218 -20.65 8.22 15.36
CA GLU A 218 -19.93 9.29 16.04
C GLU A 218 -18.62 9.63 15.30
N THR A 219 -17.90 8.59 14.86
CA THR A 219 -16.71 8.71 14.03
C THR A 219 -17.03 9.38 12.69
N ALA A 220 -18.08 8.93 12.01
CA ALA A 220 -18.50 9.44 10.71
C ALA A 220 -18.92 10.92 10.77
N VAL A 221 -19.70 11.31 11.78
CA VAL A 221 -20.14 12.70 11.98
C VAL A 221 -18.97 13.61 12.32
N SER A 222 -18.01 13.14 13.12
CA SER A 222 -16.79 13.90 13.42
C SER A 222 -16.00 14.19 12.17
N PHE A 223 -15.75 13.16 11.36
CA PHE A 223 -15.02 13.28 10.13
C PHE A 223 -15.68 14.22 9.12
N PHE A 224 -17.00 14.07 8.92
CA PHE A 224 -17.76 14.93 8.03
C PHE A 224 -17.61 16.42 8.37
N ASN A 225 -17.53 16.75 9.68
CA ASN A 225 -17.36 18.11 10.18
C ASN A 225 -15.89 18.54 10.31
N GLY A 226 -14.92 17.71 9.93
CA GLY A 226 -13.48 18.03 9.99
C GLY A 226 -12.97 18.26 11.41
N TYR A 227 -13.50 17.55 12.42
CA TYR A 227 -13.02 17.60 13.78
C TYR A 227 -12.74 16.21 14.35
N GLY A 228 -12.06 16.19 15.48
CA GLY A 228 -11.57 14.99 16.11
C GLY A 228 -12.58 14.26 16.98
N VAL A 229 -12.09 13.21 17.61
CA VAL A 229 -12.84 12.43 18.60
C VAL A 229 -12.09 12.35 19.92
N GLU A 230 -12.84 12.24 21.01
CA GLU A 230 -12.36 11.85 22.32
C GLU A 230 -12.92 10.47 22.63
N LEU A 231 -12.05 9.46 22.66
CA LEU A 231 -12.42 8.15 23.16
C LEU A 231 -12.58 8.19 24.67
N ASN A 232 -13.69 7.71 25.16
CA ASN A 232 -14.03 7.76 26.55
C ASN A 232 -14.63 6.42 26.99
N ILE A 233 -14.47 6.06 28.25
CA ILE A 233 -15.06 4.89 28.90
C ILE A 233 -14.91 3.60 28.09
N MET A 234 -13.90 2.84 28.42
CA MET A 234 -13.63 1.58 27.77
C MET A 234 -14.75 0.56 28.04
N ARG A 235 -15.07 -0.21 27.02
CA ARG A 235 -15.99 -1.31 27.14
C ARG A 235 -15.34 -2.47 27.87
N PRO A 236 -16.06 -3.16 28.78
CA PRO A 236 -15.61 -4.45 29.29
C PRO A 236 -15.42 -5.48 28.17
N GLY A 237 -14.24 -6.09 28.11
CA GLY A 237 -13.85 -6.99 27.02
C GLY A 237 -13.49 -6.26 25.72
N ARG A 238 -13.20 -7.05 24.68
CA ARG A 238 -12.88 -6.56 23.35
C ARG A 238 -13.72 -7.32 22.32
N PRO A 239 -14.95 -6.87 22.04
CA PRO A 239 -15.79 -7.49 21.03
C PRO A 239 -15.19 -7.33 19.63
N ASP A 240 -15.43 -8.29 18.73
CA ASP A 240 -14.85 -8.36 17.38
C ASP A 240 -15.05 -7.07 16.56
N TRP A 241 -16.19 -6.39 16.72
CA TRP A 241 -16.48 -5.16 16.01
C TRP A 241 -15.58 -3.97 16.38
N MET A 242 -14.84 -4.01 17.51
CA MET A 242 -13.96 -2.91 17.89
C MET A 242 -12.78 -2.75 16.92
N ASP A 243 -12.27 -3.83 16.36
CA ASP A 243 -11.16 -3.76 15.41
C ASP A 243 -11.57 -3.07 14.10
N GLU A 244 -12.83 -3.29 13.64
CA GLU A 244 -13.41 -2.59 12.49
C GLU A 244 -13.57 -1.08 12.77
N GLU A 245 -14.11 -0.73 13.93
CA GLU A 245 -14.30 0.66 14.34
C GLU A 245 -12.95 1.39 14.50
N PHE A 246 -11.95 0.73 15.08
CA PHE A 246 -10.62 1.31 15.21
C PHE A 246 -9.89 1.42 13.86
N ALA A 247 -10.09 0.51 12.93
CA ALA A 247 -9.57 0.65 11.58
C ALA A 247 -10.18 1.85 10.86
N THR A 248 -11.49 2.07 11.01
CA THR A 248 -12.21 3.25 10.48
C THR A 248 -11.70 4.53 11.12
N LEU A 249 -11.57 4.55 12.45
CA LEU A 249 -11.03 5.69 13.19
C LEU A 249 -9.58 6.00 12.81
N GLY A 250 -8.76 4.96 12.64
CA GLY A 250 -7.36 5.12 12.19
C GLY A 250 -7.26 5.73 10.79
N ARG A 251 -8.11 5.31 9.85
CA ARG A 251 -8.20 5.92 8.50
C ARG A 251 -8.62 7.38 8.58
N MET A 252 -9.68 7.67 9.36
CA MET A 252 -10.17 9.02 9.59
C MET A 252 -9.08 9.94 10.15
N THR A 253 -8.43 9.53 11.24
CA THR A 253 -7.41 10.35 11.90
C THR A 253 -6.19 10.58 11.01
N LYS A 254 -5.82 9.58 10.20
CA LYS A 254 -4.74 9.73 9.22
C LYS A 254 -5.07 10.81 8.18
N ILE A 255 -6.26 10.76 7.57
CA ILE A 255 -6.70 11.78 6.60
C ILE A 255 -6.75 13.17 7.24
N LEU A 256 -7.30 13.29 8.46
CA LEU A 256 -7.37 14.58 9.18
C LEU A 256 -5.98 15.16 9.47
N ARG A 257 -5.04 14.35 9.96
CA ARG A 257 -3.67 14.79 10.27
C ARG A 257 -2.88 15.17 9.02
N GLU A 258 -3.02 14.42 7.94
CA GLU A 258 -2.33 14.65 6.68
C GLU A 258 -2.91 15.80 5.84
N ASN A 259 -4.06 16.34 6.25
CA ASN A 259 -4.75 17.42 5.56
C ASN A 259 -5.25 18.51 6.54
N SER A 260 -4.53 18.68 7.63
CA SER A 260 -4.97 19.56 8.72
C SER A 260 -5.19 21.01 8.25
N SER A 261 -4.41 21.51 7.32
CA SER A 261 -4.57 22.85 6.74
C SER A 261 -5.96 23.06 6.11
N ALA A 262 -6.52 22.04 5.46
CA ALA A 262 -7.83 22.11 4.85
C ALA A 262 -8.95 22.21 5.89
N PHE A 263 -8.88 21.40 6.93
CA PHE A 263 -9.91 21.37 7.99
C PHE A 263 -9.90 22.59 8.90
N LEU A 264 -8.89 23.45 8.78
CA LEU A 264 -8.79 24.74 9.47
C LEU A 264 -9.13 25.93 8.55
N SER A 265 -9.56 25.67 7.31
CA SER A 265 -9.90 26.71 6.33
C SER A 265 -11.04 27.59 6.83
N SER A 266 -10.84 28.88 6.81
CA SER A 266 -11.88 29.87 7.12
C SER A 266 -12.89 30.07 5.97
N THR A 267 -12.60 29.49 4.81
CA THR A 267 -13.43 29.62 3.60
C THR A 267 -14.07 28.30 3.19
N TRP A 268 -14.26 27.37 4.14
CA TRP A 268 -14.93 26.14 3.86
C TRP A 268 -16.42 26.38 3.50
N ASP A 269 -16.95 25.54 2.64
CA ASP A 269 -18.29 25.69 2.07
C ASP A 269 -19.10 24.43 2.43
N PRO A 270 -20.04 24.54 3.38
CA PRO A 270 -20.83 23.39 3.82
C PRO A 270 -21.97 23.07 2.88
N LEU A 271 -22.34 21.80 2.79
CA LEU A 271 -23.54 21.29 2.14
C LEU A 271 -23.64 21.68 0.67
N LEU A 272 -22.61 21.36 -0.13
CA LEU A 272 -22.68 21.53 -1.58
C LEU A 272 -23.93 20.82 -2.17
N PRO A 273 -24.53 21.36 -3.22
CA PRO A 273 -25.61 20.69 -3.94
C PRO A 273 -25.17 19.32 -4.46
N THR A 274 -25.95 18.29 -4.18
CA THR A 274 -25.71 16.90 -4.58
C THR A 274 -26.81 16.42 -5.53
N THR A 275 -26.51 15.36 -6.28
CA THR A 275 -27.47 14.74 -7.22
C THR A 275 -28.48 13.83 -6.55
N VAL A 276 -28.34 13.55 -5.25
CA VAL A 276 -29.13 12.57 -4.52
C VAL A 276 -29.39 13.05 -3.09
N ASP A 277 -30.59 12.75 -2.58
CA ASP A 277 -30.94 13.03 -1.20
C ASP A 277 -30.21 12.11 -0.22
N SER A 278 -30.07 12.59 1.03
CA SER A 278 -29.45 11.86 2.14
C SER A 278 -27.95 11.56 1.95
N VAL A 279 -27.29 12.29 1.04
CA VAL A 279 -25.83 12.33 0.91
C VAL A 279 -25.41 13.79 0.90
N TRP A 280 -24.56 14.18 1.84
CA TRP A 280 -24.12 15.57 2.03
C TRP A 280 -22.62 15.70 1.79
N VAL A 281 -22.20 16.86 1.27
CA VAL A 281 -20.83 17.15 0.94
C VAL A 281 -20.41 18.49 1.54
N ASN A 282 -19.31 18.51 2.29
CA ASN A 282 -18.65 19.73 2.72
C ASN A 282 -17.36 19.92 1.91
N LYS A 283 -17.07 21.18 1.53
CA LYS A 283 -15.88 21.55 0.75
C LYS A 283 -14.90 22.34 1.62
N TRP A 284 -13.64 21.93 1.61
CA TRP A 284 -12.56 22.48 2.43
C TRP A 284 -11.42 22.98 1.53
N PRO A 285 -11.50 24.21 0.97
CA PRO A 285 -10.50 24.72 0.07
C PRO A 285 -9.29 25.27 0.82
N THR A 286 -8.11 25.10 0.20
CA THR A 286 -6.87 25.79 0.56
C THR A 286 -6.26 26.44 -0.68
N ALA A 287 -5.14 27.11 -0.53
CA ALA A 287 -4.42 27.68 -1.68
C ALA A 287 -3.87 26.62 -2.65
N SER A 288 -3.60 25.39 -2.17
CA SER A 288 -2.93 24.33 -2.96
C SER A 288 -3.82 23.14 -3.30
N LYS A 289 -4.85 22.87 -2.51
CA LYS A 289 -5.75 21.72 -2.69
C LYS A 289 -7.15 22.00 -2.16
N THR A 290 -8.10 21.15 -2.51
CA THR A 290 -9.46 21.21 -1.95
C THR A 290 -9.87 19.79 -1.51
N LEU A 291 -10.37 19.65 -0.29
CA LEU A 291 -10.96 18.40 0.18
C LEU A 291 -12.48 18.49 0.16
N PHE A 292 -13.10 17.32 0.05
CA PHE A 292 -14.53 17.13 0.13
C PHE A 292 -14.82 15.98 1.10
N THR A 293 -15.43 16.28 2.25
CA THR A 293 -15.92 15.24 3.15
C THR A 293 -17.37 14.92 2.82
N ILE A 294 -17.70 13.65 2.77
CA ILE A 294 -18.99 13.14 2.35
C ILE A 294 -19.58 12.31 3.48
N TYR A 295 -20.87 12.51 3.76
CA TYR A 295 -21.64 11.72 4.71
C TYR A 295 -22.91 11.22 4.05
N SER A 296 -23.23 9.93 4.23
CA SER A 296 -24.41 9.28 3.65
C SER A 296 -25.24 8.58 4.72
N LEU A 297 -26.56 8.81 4.71
CA LEU A 297 -27.57 8.05 5.48
C LEU A 297 -28.29 7.01 4.63
N ARG A 298 -27.71 6.61 3.50
CA ARG A 298 -28.30 5.60 2.62
C ARG A 298 -27.84 4.20 3.01
N PRO A 299 -28.74 3.33 3.51
CA PRO A 299 -28.36 1.95 3.87
C PRO A 299 -27.84 1.15 2.69
N GLU A 300 -28.33 1.40 1.48
CA GLU A 300 -27.84 0.77 0.24
C GLU A 300 -26.49 1.32 -0.24
N GLY A 301 -25.97 2.37 0.43
CA GLY A 301 -24.79 3.10 -0.03
C GLY A 301 -25.08 4.00 -1.23
N PHE A 302 -24.03 4.52 -1.83
CA PHE A 302 -24.10 5.36 -3.02
C PHE A 302 -22.89 5.09 -3.91
N ASN A 303 -23.10 5.00 -5.23
CA ASN A 303 -22.04 4.92 -6.22
C ASN A 303 -22.51 5.64 -7.49
N GLY A 304 -21.85 6.73 -7.85
CA GLY A 304 -22.20 7.49 -9.03
C GLY A 304 -21.81 8.98 -8.98
N PRO A 305 -22.24 9.77 -9.97
CA PRO A 305 -21.99 11.21 -10.03
C PRO A 305 -22.69 11.92 -8.87
N LEU A 306 -21.92 12.66 -8.03
CA LEU A 306 -22.46 13.21 -6.78
C LEU A 306 -22.60 14.73 -6.80
N PHE A 307 -21.55 15.47 -7.09
CA PHE A 307 -21.59 16.94 -7.08
C PHE A 307 -20.87 17.54 -8.30
N GLU A 308 -21.34 18.70 -8.75
CA GLU A 308 -20.78 19.39 -9.91
C GLU A 308 -19.42 19.97 -9.60
N ALA A 309 -18.42 19.73 -10.48
CA ALA A 309 -17.11 20.33 -10.40
C ALA A 309 -16.41 20.37 -11.75
N SER A 310 -15.33 21.16 -11.80
CA SER A 310 -14.38 21.21 -12.92
C SER A 310 -12.98 20.81 -12.43
N VAL A 311 -12.18 20.21 -13.32
CA VAL A 311 -10.77 19.93 -13.05
C VAL A 311 -9.93 21.06 -13.61
N PRO A 312 -9.19 21.82 -12.79
CA PRO A 312 -8.15 22.73 -13.28
C PRO A 312 -7.09 21.96 -14.07
N ARG A 313 -6.46 22.61 -15.04
CA ARG A 313 -5.56 21.98 -16.02
C ARG A 313 -4.46 21.11 -15.40
N ASP A 314 -3.93 21.53 -14.25
CA ASP A 314 -2.81 20.85 -13.57
C ASP A 314 -3.23 20.22 -12.25
N SER A 315 -4.43 19.64 -12.21
CA SER A 315 -5.00 19.00 -11.02
C SER A 315 -5.73 17.71 -11.38
N HIS A 316 -6.02 16.90 -10.37
CA HIS A 316 -6.81 15.67 -10.52
C HIS A 316 -7.61 15.40 -9.25
N PHE A 317 -8.64 14.57 -9.36
CA PHE A 317 -9.40 14.08 -8.23
C PHE A 317 -8.92 12.70 -7.78
N VAL A 318 -8.86 12.51 -6.46
CA VAL A 318 -8.58 11.22 -5.84
C VAL A 318 -9.50 11.02 -4.62
N SER A 319 -10.05 9.83 -4.45
CA SER A 319 -10.67 9.44 -3.18
C SER A 319 -9.56 9.11 -2.18
N LEU A 320 -9.42 9.90 -1.12
CA LEU A 320 -8.51 9.63 -0.01
C LEU A 320 -9.07 8.55 0.95
N TRP A 321 -10.36 8.25 0.84
CA TRP A 321 -10.97 7.19 1.62
C TRP A 321 -10.74 5.81 1.01
N HIS A 322 -10.88 5.71 -0.33
CA HIS A 322 -10.68 4.45 -1.07
C HIS A 322 -9.31 4.36 -1.74
N HIS A 323 -8.54 5.45 -1.80
CA HIS A 323 -7.29 5.57 -2.54
C HIS A 323 -7.47 5.13 -4.00
N GLU A 324 -8.27 5.93 -4.73
CA GLU A 324 -8.61 5.71 -6.14
C GLU A 324 -8.60 7.03 -6.90
N GLU A 325 -7.98 7.05 -8.08
CA GLU A 325 -8.03 8.22 -8.96
C GLU A 325 -9.41 8.31 -9.61
N LEU A 326 -10.02 9.49 -9.58
CA LEU A 326 -11.39 9.71 -10.04
C LEU A 326 -11.41 10.53 -11.34
N ASN A 327 -12.18 10.06 -12.31
CA ASN A 327 -12.47 10.81 -13.54
C ASN A 327 -13.86 11.42 -13.46
N LEU A 328 -14.01 12.68 -13.95
CA LEU A 328 -15.32 13.31 -14.01
C LEU A 328 -16.27 12.55 -14.93
N VAL A 329 -17.52 12.47 -14.50
CA VAL A 329 -18.63 11.87 -15.27
C VAL A 329 -19.47 13.00 -15.85
N SER A 330 -19.66 13.00 -17.17
CA SER A 330 -20.53 13.97 -17.84
C SER A 330 -21.98 13.51 -17.82
N SER A 331 -22.88 14.37 -17.35
CA SER A 331 -24.32 14.14 -17.35
C SER A 331 -25.07 15.46 -17.61
N ALA A 332 -26.03 15.44 -18.52
CA ALA A 332 -26.83 16.63 -18.89
C ALA A 332 -26.02 17.89 -19.19
N GLY A 333 -24.87 17.74 -19.85
CA GLY A 333 -23.98 18.86 -20.22
C GLY A 333 -23.15 19.45 -19.08
N LYS A 334 -23.16 18.83 -17.91
CA LYS A 334 -22.36 19.19 -16.73
C LYS A 334 -21.39 18.07 -16.38
N SER A 335 -20.35 18.40 -15.65
CA SER A 335 -19.34 17.47 -15.16
C SER A 335 -19.49 17.28 -13.66
N TYR A 336 -19.51 16.03 -13.23
CA TYR A 336 -19.68 15.64 -11.83
C TYR A 336 -18.50 14.82 -11.33
N VAL A 337 -18.14 15.02 -10.08
CA VAL A 337 -17.24 14.13 -9.35
C VAL A 337 -18.04 12.89 -8.93
N PRO A 338 -17.60 11.68 -9.32
CA PRO A 338 -18.18 10.46 -8.82
C PRO A 338 -17.72 10.21 -7.37
N ALA A 339 -18.59 9.62 -6.58
CA ALA A 339 -18.25 9.16 -5.22
C ALA A 339 -18.78 7.76 -4.99
N THR A 340 -18.11 7.03 -4.13
CA THR A 340 -18.54 5.73 -3.62
C THR A 340 -18.62 5.80 -2.12
N VAL A 341 -19.80 5.60 -1.55
CA VAL A 341 -20.01 5.51 -0.10
C VAL A 341 -20.63 4.17 0.21
N ASP A 342 -19.99 3.39 1.07
CA ASP A 342 -20.46 2.07 1.45
C ASP A 342 -21.83 2.14 2.12
N GLY A 343 -22.63 1.09 1.93
CA GLY A 343 -23.90 0.93 2.63
C GLY A 343 -23.72 0.40 4.06
N PHE A 344 -24.81 0.41 4.81
CA PHE A 344 -24.86 -0.15 6.17
C PHE A 344 -26.17 -0.89 6.40
N SER A 345 -26.27 -1.67 7.48
CA SER A 345 -27.49 -2.41 7.78
C SER A 345 -28.68 -1.46 8.00
N ARG A 346 -29.82 -1.71 7.35
CA ARG A 346 -31.06 -0.95 7.57
C ARG A 346 -31.51 -0.93 9.04
N SER A 347 -31.14 -1.96 9.81
CA SER A 347 -31.43 -2.02 11.26
C SER A 347 -30.63 -1.01 12.08
N TRP A 348 -29.71 -0.29 11.45
CA TRP A 348 -28.90 0.74 12.11
C TRP A 348 -29.48 2.15 11.98
N LEU A 349 -30.48 2.35 11.11
CA LEU A 349 -31.20 3.64 11.02
C LEU A 349 -31.76 4.06 12.39
N ASP A 350 -31.64 5.34 12.68
CA ASP A 350 -31.99 5.95 13.97
C ASP A 350 -31.23 5.38 15.18
N THR A 351 -30.06 4.79 14.93
CA THR A 351 -29.16 4.31 15.98
C THR A 351 -27.80 4.99 15.91
N ARG A 352 -26.93 4.77 16.91
CA ARG A 352 -25.54 5.24 16.90
C ARG A 352 -24.62 4.52 15.91
N ARG A 353 -25.15 3.67 15.05
CA ARG A 353 -24.41 2.87 14.06
C ARG A 353 -24.64 3.31 12.62
N GLU A 354 -25.63 4.20 12.39
CA GLU A 354 -25.99 4.65 11.06
C GLU A 354 -24.96 5.56 10.41
N GLY A 355 -24.99 5.62 9.08
CA GLY A 355 -24.18 6.53 8.28
C GLY A 355 -22.83 5.96 7.87
N ASN A 356 -22.34 6.45 6.75
CA ASN A 356 -21.00 6.18 6.23
C ASN A 356 -20.41 7.43 5.59
N ILE A 357 -19.12 7.41 5.34
CA ILE A 357 -18.34 8.54 4.85
C ILE A 357 -17.49 8.17 3.63
N ASP A 358 -17.12 9.21 2.90
CA ASP A 358 -16.04 9.20 1.93
C ASP A 358 -15.26 10.53 2.03
N CYS A 359 -14.07 10.58 1.48
CA CYS A 359 -13.27 11.77 1.39
C CYS A 359 -12.61 11.85 0.02
N ILE A 360 -12.92 12.90 -0.72
CA ILE A 360 -12.33 13.16 -2.03
C ILE A 360 -11.43 14.40 -1.94
N ALA A 361 -10.30 14.37 -2.63
CA ALA A 361 -9.41 15.51 -2.76
C ALA A 361 -9.26 15.92 -4.24
N LEU A 362 -9.21 17.22 -4.48
CA LEU A 362 -8.68 17.81 -5.69
C LEU A 362 -7.25 18.25 -5.39
N LEU A 363 -6.30 17.55 -5.98
CA LEU A 363 -4.86 17.72 -5.74
C LEU A 363 -4.15 18.26 -6.98
N PRO A 364 -3.07 19.03 -6.84
CA PRO A 364 -2.24 19.45 -7.94
C PRO A 364 -1.39 18.30 -8.50
N ASN A 365 -1.07 18.31 -9.78
CA ASN A 365 -0.23 17.31 -10.44
C ASN A 365 1.26 17.53 -10.12
N LEU A 366 1.69 17.14 -8.91
CA LEU A 366 3.07 17.27 -8.44
C LEU A 366 3.86 15.97 -8.52
N LEU A 367 3.14 14.86 -8.59
CA LEU A 367 3.69 13.51 -8.62
C LEU A 367 3.27 12.80 -9.92
N ASN A 368 4.25 12.27 -10.63
CA ASN A 368 4.02 11.41 -11.79
C ASN A 368 4.54 10.00 -11.47
N VAL A 369 3.72 8.98 -11.66
CA VAL A 369 4.05 7.60 -11.29
C VAL A 369 3.79 6.68 -12.47
N LYS A 370 4.73 5.79 -12.75
CA LYS A 370 4.60 4.73 -13.75
C LYS A 370 5.08 3.41 -13.18
N LEU A 371 4.28 2.39 -13.36
CA LEU A 371 4.62 1.01 -13.04
C LEU A 371 4.97 0.26 -14.32
N ASP A 372 6.13 -0.41 -14.33
CA ASP A 372 6.52 -1.38 -15.33
C ASP A 372 6.97 -2.66 -14.63
N GLN A 373 6.12 -3.67 -14.65
CA GLN A 373 6.25 -4.91 -13.88
C GLN A 373 6.51 -4.65 -12.38
N ASP A 374 7.70 -4.95 -11.87
CA ASP A 374 8.10 -4.70 -10.49
C ASP A 374 8.77 -3.33 -10.28
N SER A 375 9.05 -2.62 -11.37
CA SER A 375 9.74 -1.33 -11.34
C SER A 375 8.75 -0.18 -11.26
N LEU A 376 8.73 0.52 -10.13
CA LEU A 376 7.97 1.74 -9.95
C LEU A 376 8.88 2.94 -10.20
N ARG A 377 8.58 3.71 -11.25
CA ARG A 377 9.22 4.99 -11.49
C ARG A 377 8.32 6.11 -11.01
N PHE A 378 8.85 7.01 -10.20
CA PHE A 378 8.15 8.22 -9.82
C PHE A 378 9.02 9.48 -10.04
N GLU A 379 8.33 10.60 -10.27
CA GLU A 379 8.90 11.93 -10.38
C GLU A 379 8.10 12.88 -9.51
N ALA A 380 8.73 13.42 -8.47
CA ALA A 380 8.15 14.40 -7.54
C ALA A 380 8.80 15.76 -7.77
N LYS A 381 7.99 16.77 -8.14
CA LYS A 381 8.47 18.12 -8.52
C LYS A 381 8.83 19.00 -7.32
N GLN A 382 8.26 18.70 -6.16
CA GLN A 382 8.46 19.44 -4.91
C GLN A 382 8.13 18.52 -3.72
N GLY A 383 8.06 19.07 -2.51
CA GLY A 383 7.80 18.31 -1.28
C GLY A 383 9.09 17.88 -0.59
N LYS A 384 8.96 17.17 0.53
CA LYS A 384 10.09 16.70 1.35
C LYS A 384 10.27 15.19 1.34
N ARG A 385 9.19 14.41 1.14
CA ARG A 385 9.25 12.94 1.11
C ARG A 385 8.19 12.36 0.21
N VAL A 386 8.52 11.22 -0.38
CA VAL A 386 7.60 10.36 -1.13
C VAL A 386 7.44 9.07 -0.35
N VAL A 387 6.20 8.66 -0.09
CA VAL A 387 5.86 7.42 0.61
C VAL A 387 5.15 6.48 -0.34
N VAL A 388 5.65 5.26 -0.46
CA VAL A 388 5.03 4.19 -1.27
C VAL A 388 4.45 3.15 -0.33
N TRP A 389 3.14 2.96 -0.40
CA TRP A 389 2.38 2.03 0.44
C TRP A 389 2.06 0.75 -0.33
N ALA A 390 2.21 -0.40 0.31
CA ALA A 390 1.78 -1.70 -0.22
C ALA A 390 0.31 -1.95 0.16
N GLY A 391 -0.61 -1.36 -0.57
CA GLY A 391 -2.04 -1.37 -0.29
C GLY A 391 -2.56 -0.02 0.16
N MET A 392 -3.64 -0.02 0.93
CA MET A 392 -4.26 1.20 1.44
C MET A 392 -3.43 1.80 2.60
N PRO A 393 -3.04 3.08 2.52
CA PRO A 393 -2.33 3.76 3.58
C PRO A 393 -3.02 3.63 4.94
N SER A 394 -2.30 3.08 5.92
CA SER A 394 -2.74 2.98 7.30
C SER A 394 -1.53 2.93 8.23
N TYR A 395 -1.73 3.12 9.53
CA TYR A 395 -0.63 3.07 10.50
C TYR A 395 0.00 1.68 10.65
N SER A 396 -0.66 0.63 10.20
CA SER A 396 -0.15 -0.74 10.17
C SER A 396 0.27 -1.24 8.78
N CYS A 397 0.02 -0.44 7.73
CA CYS A 397 0.37 -0.80 6.37
C CYS A 397 1.89 -0.73 6.15
N ARG A 398 2.42 -1.69 5.37
CA ARG A 398 3.83 -1.64 4.96
C ARG A 398 4.07 -0.49 3.99
N PHE A 399 5.13 0.27 4.22
CA PHE A 399 5.52 1.37 3.36
C PHE A 399 7.03 1.50 3.24
N ALA A 400 7.47 2.28 2.24
CA ALA A 400 8.85 2.71 2.08
C ALA A 400 8.89 4.22 1.78
N GLU A 401 9.89 4.91 2.34
CA GLU A 401 10.05 6.36 2.17
C GLU A 401 11.26 6.69 1.30
N PHE A 402 11.12 7.73 0.50
CA PHE A 402 12.14 8.20 -0.43
C PHE A 402 12.21 9.73 -0.46
N ALA A 403 13.38 10.25 -0.77
CA ALA A 403 13.52 11.67 -1.10
C ALA A 403 12.83 11.99 -2.44
N PRO A 404 12.26 13.20 -2.62
CA PRO A 404 11.67 13.65 -3.87
C PRO A 404 12.69 13.65 -5.03
N GLY A 405 12.20 13.87 -6.25
CA GLY A 405 12.98 13.84 -7.49
C GLY A 405 12.57 12.68 -8.40
N ILE A 406 13.41 12.33 -9.35
CA ILE A 406 13.19 11.20 -10.26
C ILE A 406 13.86 9.95 -9.69
N ARG A 407 13.06 8.89 -9.50
CA ARG A 407 13.56 7.60 -8.97
C ARG A 407 12.86 6.43 -9.65
N THR A 408 13.59 5.33 -9.72
CA THR A 408 13.05 4.02 -10.10
C THR A 408 13.42 3.04 -8.99
N ILE A 409 12.44 2.34 -8.46
CA ILE A 409 12.60 1.39 -7.36
C ILE A 409 12.00 0.04 -7.72
N SER A 410 12.53 -1.04 -7.15
CA SER A 410 11.87 -2.34 -7.18
C SER A 410 10.88 -2.41 -6.01
N LEU A 411 9.60 -2.61 -6.32
CA LEU A 411 8.55 -2.75 -5.30
C LEU A 411 8.83 -3.96 -4.41
N ARG A 412 9.27 -5.07 -5.01
CA ARG A 412 9.57 -6.30 -4.28
C ARG A 412 10.73 -6.15 -3.30
N GLU A 413 11.80 -5.47 -3.70
CA GLU A 413 12.96 -5.27 -2.80
C GLU A 413 12.59 -4.42 -1.58
N HIS A 414 11.73 -3.42 -1.74
CA HIS A 414 11.35 -2.50 -0.67
C HIS A 414 10.11 -2.94 0.12
N LEU A 415 9.12 -3.54 -0.56
CA LEU A 415 7.79 -3.78 -0.01
C LEU A 415 7.38 -5.26 0.01
N GLY A 416 8.20 -6.15 -0.57
CA GLY A 416 7.87 -7.57 -0.69
C GLY A 416 6.79 -7.84 -1.73
N ALA A 417 6.26 -9.07 -1.72
CA ALA A 417 5.14 -9.43 -2.59
C ALA A 417 3.86 -8.75 -2.08
N HIS A 418 3.18 -8.06 -2.97
CA HIS A 418 1.88 -7.43 -2.72
C HIS A 418 1.09 -7.36 -4.02
N GLU A 419 -0.22 -7.54 -3.93
CA GLU A 419 -1.16 -7.48 -5.05
C GLU A 419 -2.13 -6.32 -4.86
N GLU A 420 -3.00 -6.10 -5.84
CA GLU A 420 -4.02 -5.06 -5.92
C GLU A 420 -3.48 -3.68 -6.23
N LYS A 421 -3.15 -2.87 -5.23
CA LYS A 421 -2.72 -1.49 -5.46
C LYS A 421 -1.50 -1.10 -4.65
N PHE A 422 -0.73 -0.16 -5.19
CA PHE A 422 0.22 0.64 -4.44
C PHE A 422 -0.22 2.09 -4.47
N VAL A 423 -0.19 2.75 -3.32
CA VAL A 423 -0.49 4.18 -3.20
C VAL A 423 0.82 4.93 -3.00
N VAL A 424 1.04 5.96 -3.81
CA VAL A 424 2.24 6.80 -3.76
C VAL A 424 1.82 8.19 -3.33
N GLN A 425 2.31 8.64 -2.19
CA GLN A 425 1.96 9.92 -1.58
C GLN A 425 3.18 10.84 -1.50
N LEU A 426 2.99 12.11 -1.83
CA LEU A 426 3.98 13.18 -1.71
C LEU A 426 3.60 14.09 -0.53
N PHE A 427 4.56 14.34 0.36
CA PHE A 427 4.35 15.15 1.55
C PHE A 427 5.29 16.34 1.65
N ASP A 428 4.80 17.42 2.26
CA ASP A 428 5.61 18.46 2.90
C ASP A 428 5.42 18.35 4.41
N ASP A 429 6.43 17.86 5.13
CA ASP A 429 6.34 17.42 6.53
C ASP A 429 5.21 16.39 6.71
N THR A 430 4.13 16.77 7.38
CA THR A 430 2.94 15.92 7.60
C THR A 430 1.81 16.19 6.61
N GLU A 431 1.88 17.27 5.83
CA GLU A 431 0.83 17.69 4.92
C GLU A 431 0.91 16.96 3.59
N LEU A 432 -0.16 16.28 3.19
CA LEU A 432 -0.29 15.60 1.89
C LEU A 432 -0.39 16.64 0.78
N LEU A 433 0.50 16.55 -0.20
CA LEU A 433 0.52 17.44 -1.38
C LEU A 433 -0.11 16.80 -2.61
N ASP A 434 0.19 15.52 -2.86
CA ASP A 434 -0.32 14.79 -4.03
C ASP A 434 -0.34 13.28 -3.75
N GLU A 435 -1.24 12.58 -4.41
CA GLU A 435 -1.39 11.13 -4.31
C GLU A 435 -1.63 10.51 -5.69
N ARG A 436 -0.93 9.40 -5.97
CA ARG A 436 -1.13 8.58 -7.16
C ARG A 436 -1.37 7.13 -6.77
N VAL A 437 -2.18 6.46 -7.56
CA VAL A 437 -2.51 5.05 -7.34
C VAL A 437 -2.09 4.24 -8.57
N VAL A 438 -1.35 3.16 -8.32
CA VAL A 438 -1.01 2.19 -9.34
C VAL A 438 -1.59 0.84 -8.97
N ASN A 439 -2.36 0.26 -9.89
CA ASN A 439 -2.99 -1.03 -9.68
C ASN A 439 -2.12 -2.14 -10.27
N VAL A 440 -1.93 -3.18 -9.47
CA VAL A 440 -1.27 -4.43 -9.88
C VAL A 440 -2.36 -5.49 -10.01
N PRO A 441 -2.58 -6.04 -11.21
CA PRO A 441 -3.57 -7.10 -11.40
C PRO A 441 -3.30 -8.28 -10.45
N LEU A 442 -4.37 -8.86 -9.92
CA LEU A 442 -4.30 -10.05 -9.06
C LEU A 442 -3.57 -11.17 -9.77
N ALA A 443 -2.73 -11.88 -9.03
CA ALA A 443 -1.95 -13.03 -9.50
C ALA A 443 -1.07 -12.76 -10.74
N THR A 444 -0.71 -11.50 -11.03
CA THR A 444 0.23 -11.19 -12.12
C THR A 444 1.63 -11.64 -11.72
N PRO A 445 2.23 -12.58 -12.47
CA PRO A 445 3.57 -13.04 -12.19
C PRO A 445 4.60 -11.92 -12.38
N ARG A 446 5.58 -11.87 -11.49
CA ARG A 446 6.68 -10.88 -11.51
C ARG A 446 7.94 -11.52 -12.05
N LEU A 447 8.57 -10.88 -13.04
CA LEU A 447 9.87 -11.30 -13.53
C LEU A 447 10.92 -11.06 -12.43
N ILE A 448 11.63 -12.12 -12.02
CA ILE A 448 12.66 -12.06 -10.98
C ILE A 448 14.06 -12.33 -11.51
N SER A 449 14.18 -12.85 -12.71
CA SER A 449 15.47 -13.04 -13.37
C SER A 449 15.99 -11.72 -13.95
N ARG A 450 17.30 -11.54 -13.86
CA ARG A 450 17.99 -10.40 -14.48
C ARG A 450 18.75 -10.86 -15.72
N VAL A 451 18.69 -10.05 -16.77
CA VAL A 451 19.54 -10.23 -17.93
C VAL A 451 20.93 -9.67 -17.60
N VAL A 452 21.92 -10.54 -17.58
CA VAL A 452 23.32 -10.12 -17.44
C VAL A 452 23.86 -9.89 -18.86
N GLN A 453 24.22 -8.65 -19.17
CA GLN A 453 24.82 -8.32 -20.48
C GLN A 453 26.10 -9.09 -20.71
N THR A 454 26.31 -9.58 -21.93
CA THR A 454 27.56 -10.20 -22.36
C THR A 454 28.55 -9.14 -22.84
N PRO A 455 29.82 -9.47 -23.01
CA PRO A 455 30.71 -8.64 -23.82
C PRO A 455 30.07 -8.39 -25.20
N LEU A 456 30.10 -7.15 -25.67
CA LEU A 456 29.52 -6.77 -26.95
C LEU A 456 30.38 -7.35 -28.10
N ALA A 457 29.78 -8.21 -28.93
CA ALA A 457 30.45 -8.77 -30.08
C ALA A 457 30.39 -7.81 -31.29
N PRO A 458 31.56 -7.42 -31.89
CA PRO A 458 31.56 -6.55 -33.05
C PRO A 458 31.25 -7.26 -34.37
N ARG A 459 31.37 -8.60 -34.40
CA ARG A 459 31.13 -9.47 -35.55
C ARG A 459 30.30 -10.68 -35.13
N ILE A 460 29.66 -11.33 -36.10
CA ILE A 460 28.91 -12.57 -35.84
C ILE A 460 29.87 -13.65 -35.32
N PRO A 461 29.70 -14.14 -34.09
CA PRO A 461 30.57 -15.20 -33.55
C PRO A 461 30.35 -16.52 -34.32
N ALA A 462 31.37 -17.37 -34.31
CA ALA A 462 31.28 -18.67 -34.96
C ALA A 462 30.13 -19.53 -34.41
N GLY A 463 29.31 -20.11 -35.28
CA GLY A 463 28.14 -20.92 -34.91
C GLY A 463 26.93 -20.13 -34.46
N MET A 464 26.95 -18.80 -34.57
CA MET A 464 25.81 -17.92 -34.28
C MET A 464 25.28 -17.25 -35.56
N VAL A 465 24.08 -16.76 -35.49
CA VAL A 465 23.41 -15.94 -36.52
C VAL A 465 23.01 -14.60 -35.95
N GLU A 466 22.93 -13.61 -36.82
CA GLU A 466 22.48 -12.28 -36.44
C GLU A 466 20.97 -12.22 -36.38
N ILE A 467 20.43 -11.69 -35.28
CA ILE A 467 19.05 -11.30 -35.13
C ILE A 467 19.03 -9.77 -35.17
N PRO A 468 18.51 -9.17 -36.27
CA PRO A 468 18.50 -7.72 -36.39
C PRO A 468 17.57 -7.07 -35.38
N SER A 469 17.81 -5.82 -35.03
CA SER A 469 16.88 -5.05 -34.22
C SER A 469 15.54 -4.92 -34.95
N GLY A 470 14.45 -4.93 -34.19
CA GLY A 470 13.12 -4.78 -34.79
C GLY A 470 12.03 -4.64 -33.76
N THR A 471 10.84 -4.30 -34.25
CA THR A 471 9.64 -4.24 -33.44
C THR A 471 8.71 -5.37 -33.82
N PHE A 472 8.20 -6.09 -32.83
CA PHE A 472 7.19 -7.12 -33.07
C PHE A 472 6.13 -7.11 -31.98
N LYS A 473 4.99 -7.73 -32.27
CA LYS A 473 3.90 -7.88 -31.31
C LYS A 473 4.10 -9.17 -30.53
N PHE A 474 4.51 -9.03 -29.28
CA PHE A 474 4.65 -10.18 -28.39
C PHE A 474 3.27 -10.64 -27.93
N LYS A 475 2.87 -11.83 -28.38
CA LYS A 475 1.60 -12.44 -28.03
C LYS A 475 1.82 -13.92 -27.76
N THR A 476 1.15 -14.45 -26.75
CA THR A 476 1.17 -15.87 -26.44
C THR A 476 -0.21 -16.50 -26.71
N ALA A 477 -0.22 -17.62 -27.40
CA ALA A 477 -1.39 -18.45 -27.62
C ALA A 477 -1.33 -19.63 -26.66
N ARG A 478 -2.01 -19.52 -25.52
CA ARG A 478 -2.10 -20.60 -24.53
C ARG A 478 -3.44 -21.34 -24.67
N SER A 479 -3.40 -22.63 -24.44
CA SER A 479 -4.60 -23.46 -24.41
C SER A 479 -4.91 -23.80 -22.92
N PHE A 480 -6.12 -23.54 -22.52
CA PHE A 480 -6.57 -23.66 -21.11
C PHE A 480 -6.98 -25.09 -20.70
N LEU A 481 -6.21 -26.08 -21.09
CA LEU A 481 -6.58 -27.50 -20.86
C LEU A 481 -5.76 -28.21 -19.77
N SER A 482 -4.76 -27.57 -19.18
CA SER A 482 -3.96 -28.18 -18.11
C SER A 482 -3.91 -27.30 -16.84
N PRO A 483 -3.72 -27.87 -15.64
CA PRO A 483 -3.58 -27.10 -14.40
C PRO A 483 -2.48 -26.03 -14.45
N ASN A 484 -1.43 -26.28 -15.22
CA ASN A 484 -0.35 -25.29 -15.43
C ASN A 484 -0.82 -24.03 -16.16
N GLU A 485 -1.94 -24.12 -16.87
CA GLU A 485 -2.54 -23.03 -17.62
C GLU A 485 -3.43 -22.14 -16.74
N ALA A 486 -3.75 -22.59 -15.51
CA ALA A 486 -4.40 -21.78 -14.50
C ALA A 486 -3.47 -20.67 -13.94
N ILE A 487 -2.15 -20.79 -14.15
CA ILE A 487 -1.21 -19.75 -13.74
C ILE A 487 -1.28 -18.62 -14.77
N PRO A 488 -1.64 -17.38 -14.36
CA PRO A 488 -1.68 -16.25 -15.27
C PRO A 488 -0.33 -16.03 -15.96
N TYR A 489 -0.37 -15.68 -17.24
CA TYR A 489 0.84 -15.29 -17.96
C TYR A 489 1.08 -13.79 -17.77
N PRO A 490 2.34 -13.32 -17.84
CA PRO A 490 2.64 -11.89 -17.72
C PRO A 490 1.82 -11.01 -18.66
N GLY A 491 1.32 -9.87 -18.15
CA GLY A 491 0.39 -9.00 -18.89
C GLY A 491 0.96 -8.36 -20.17
N TYR A 492 2.29 -8.33 -20.33
CA TYR A 492 2.91 -7.85 -21.58
C TYR A 492 2.77 -8.81 -22.76
N SER A 493 2.25 -10.01 -22.53
CA SER A 493 1.98 -11.03 -23.57
C SER A 493 0.66 -10.78 -24.36
N ASP A 494 0.07 -9.61 -24.23
CA ASP A 494 -1.22 -9.22 -24.80
C ASP A 494 -1.18 -8.80 -26.28
N GLY A 495 -0.01 -8.81 -26.89
CA GLY A 495 0.19 -8.39 -28.29
C GLY A 495 0.65 -6.94 -28.44
N ARG A 496 1.09 -6.31 -27.37
CA ARG A 496 1.73 -4.99 -27.48
C ARG A 496 3.03 -5.07 -28.30
N ALA A 497 3.33 -3.98 -29.00
CA ALA A 497 4.56 -3.86 -29.76
C ALA A 497 5.77 -3.72 -28.83
N LEU A 498 6.77 -4.57 -28.99
CA LEU A 498 8.03 -4.53 -28.25
C LEU A 498 9.19 -4.30 -29.22
N VAL A 499 10.14 -3.49 -28.79
CA VAL A 499 11.39 -3.28 -29.52
C VAL A 499 12.41 -4.30 -29.00
N VAL A 500 12.96 -5.11 -29.90
CA VAL A 500 14.04 -6.04 -29.59
C VAL A 500 15.34 -5.46 -30.15
N PRO A 501 16.38 -5.25 -29.34
CA PRO A 501 17.67 -4.79 -29.81
C PRO A 501 18.35 -5.88 -30.67
N ARG A 502 19.33 -5.48 -31.48
CA ARG A 502 20.18 -6.39 -32.24
C ARG A 502 20.99 -7.30 -31.31
N PHE A 503 21.04 -8.62 -31.62
CA PHE A 503 21.82 -9.61 -30.87
C PHE A 503 22.25 -10.78 -31.78
N PHE A 504 23.11 -11.63 -31.27
CA PHE A 504 23.48 -12.89 -31.93
C PHE A 504 22.87 -14.07 -31.17
N MET A 505 22.37 -15.08 -31.90
CA MET A 505 21.81 -16.29 -31.32
C MET A 505 22.55 -17.52 -31.89
N ASP A 506 22.79 -18.53 -31.04
CA ASP A 506 23.29 -19.83 -31.51
C ASP A 506 22.39 -20.36 -32.62
N GLN A 507 22.97 -20.73 -33.75
CA GLN A 507 22.23 -21.22 -34.90
C GLN A 507 21.45 -22.49 -34.56
N VAL A 508 21.96 -23.31 -33.67
CA VAL A 508 21.42 -24.58 -33.21
C VAL A 508 21.42 -24.65 -31.68
N PRO A 509 20.64 -25.55 -31.04
CA PRO A 509 20.78 -25.80 -29.59
C PRO A 509 22.17 -26.28 -29.22
N VAL A 510 22.56 -26.06 -27.95
CA VAL A 510 23.83 -26.56 -27.43
C VAL A 510 23.86 -28.08 -27.47
N THR A 511 24.92 -28.64 -28.09
CA THR A 511 25.08 -30.07 -28.26
C THR A 511 25.77 -30.77 -27.09
N ASN A 512 25.62 -32.08 -27.03
CA ASN A 512 26.33 -32.91 -26.05
C ASN A 512 27.87 -32.74 -26.17
N GLU A 513 28.42 -32.65 -27.38
CA GLU A 513 29.85 -32.41 -27.58
C GLU A 513 30.30 -31.08 -27.01
N GLN A 514 29.58 -30.01 -27.31
CA GLN A 514 29.88 -28.67 -26.76
C GLN A 514 29.84 -28.66 -25.24
N PHE A 515 28.82 -29.30 -24.65
CA PHE A 515 28.67 -29.37 -23.20
C PHE A 515 29.77 -30.21 -22.55
N LYS A 516 30.24 -31.26 -23.22
CA LYS A 516 31.43 -32.05 -22.79
C LYS A 516 32.70 -31.20 -22.75
N ILE A 517 32.93 -30.36 -23.76
CA ILE A 517 34.03 -29.41 -23.78
C ILE A 517 33.96 -28.46 -22.57
N PHE A 518 32.79 -27.92 -22.31
CA PHE A 518 32.57 -27.06 -21.15
C PHE A 518 32.93 -27.74 -19.82
N LEU A 519 32.41 -28.94 -19.58
CA LEU A 519 32.72 -29.67 -18.36
C LEU A 519 34.20 -29.95 -18.18
N LYS A 520 34.89 -30.34 -19.29
CA LYS A 520 36.31 -30.60 -19.26
C LYS A 520 37.13 -29.34 -18.96
N ALA A 521 36.75 -28.20 -19.54
CA ALA A 521 37.50 -26.95 -19.41
C ALA A 521 37.25 -26.22 -18.10
N SER A 522 35.99 -26.23 -17.61
CA SER A 522 35.55 -25.48 -16.43
C SER A 522 35.57 -26.28 -15.14
N HIS A 523 35.70 -27.60 -15.20
CA HIS A 523 35.50 -28.51 -14.08
C HIS A 523 34.18 -28.30 -13.33
N PHE A 524 33.16 -27.82 -14.04
CA PHE A 524 31.84 -27.52 -13.46
C PHE A 524 31.20 -28.76 -12.86
N LYS A 525 30.69 -28.59 -11.65
CA LYS A 525 29.86 -29.58 -10.95
C LYS A 525 28.63 -28.84 -10.34
N PRO A 526 27.41 -29.27 -10.65
CA PRO A 526 26.24 -28.68 -9.99
C PRO A 526 26.22 -29.05 -8.50
N LYS A 527 25.56 -28.21 -7.68
CA LYS A 527 25.37 -28.49 -6.25
C LYS A 527 24.55 -29.76 -6.02
N ASP A 528 23.48 -29.93 -6.78
CA ASP A 528 22.67 -31.15 -6.84
C ASP A 528 22.99 -31.89 -8.14
N THR A 529 23.51 -33.10 -8.02
CA THR A 529 23.88 -33.95 -9.16
C THR A 529 22.78 -34.89 -9.60
N THR A 530 21.63 -34.89 -8.93
CA THR A 530 20.51 -35.79 -9.27
C THR A 530 20.03 -35.51 -10.69
N ASN A 531 19.95 -36.55 -11.49
CA ASN A 531 19.60 -36.53 -12.91
C ASN A 531 20.51 -35.67 -13.81
N PHE A 532 21.60 -35.08 -13.30
CA PHE A 532 22.51 -34.31 -14.11
C PHE A 532 23.19 -35.23 -15.13
N LEU A 533 22.97 -34.98 -16.43
CA LEU A 533 23.45 -35.78 -17.55
C LEU A 533 23.18 -37.28 -17.37
N LYS A 534 22.03 -37.66 -16.82
CA LYS A 534 21.67 -39.04 -16.44
C LYS A 534 21.88 -40.05 -17.55
N HIS A 535 21.80 -39.65 -18.82
CA HIS A 535 21.98 -40.52 -20.00
C HIS A 535 23.42 -40.69 -20.39
N TRP A 536 24.39 -39.96 -19.78
CA TRP A 536 25.79 -40.08 -20.09
C TRP A 536 26.43 -41.26 -19.34
N VAL A 537 27.41 -41.89 -19.97
CA VAL A 537 28.15 -43.01 -19.39
C VAL A 537 29.61 -42.57 -19.18
N ALA A 538 30.14 -42.74 -17.97
CA ALA A 538 31.53 -42.37 -17.62
C ALA A 538 31.92 -40.93 -18.06
N GLY A 539 31.01 -39.97 -17.86
CA GLY A 539 31.25 -38.56 -18.20
C GLY A 539 31.27 -38.23 -19.70
N SER A 540 30.67 -39.07 -20.50
CA SER A 540 30.60 -38.89 -21.96
C SER A 540 29.21 -39.20 -22.49
N PRO A 541 28.75 -38.49 -23.52
CA PRO A 541 27.50 -38.84 -24.18
C PRO A 541 27.58 -40.24 -24.83
N PRO A 542 26.45 -40.93 -24.96
CA PRO A 542 26.40 -42.16 -25.72
C PRO A 542 26.91 -41.93 -27.14
N LYS A 543 27.60 -42.95 -27.69
CA LYS A 543 28.15 -42.90 -29.07
C LYS A 543 27.06 -42.59 -30.09
N GLY A 544 27.30 -41.62 -30.95
CA GLY A 544 26.33 -41.17 -32.00
C GLY A 544 25.40 -40.08 -31.54
N LEU A 545 25.42 -39.66 -30.23
CA LEU A 545 24.63 -38.55 -29.73
C LEU A 545 25.46 -37.27 -29.54
N GLU A 546 26.66 -37.18 -30.04
CA GLU A 546 27.56 -36.03 -29.88
C GLU A 546 26.96 -34.74 -30.44
N LYS A 547 26.28 -34.83 -31.59
CA LYS A 547 25.61 -33.72 -32.28
C LYS A 547 24.11 -33.54 -31.87
N HIS A 548 23.60 -34.31 -30.93
CA HIS A 548 22.26 -34.12 -30.40
C HIS A 548 22.24 -33.04 -29.35
N PRO A 549 21.08 -32.36 -29.11
CA PRO A 549 20.95 -31.40 -28.03
C PRO A 549 21.35 -31.99 -26.67
N VAL A 550 22.06 -31.25 -25.86
CA VAL A 550 22.27 -31.65 -24.47
C VAL A 550 20.95 -31.58 -23.71
N VAL A 551 20.66 -32.63 -22.95
CA VAL A 551 19.46 -32.76 -22.11
C VAL A 551 19.87 -33.26 -20.72
N TYR A 552 18.91 -33.39 -19.80
CA TYR A 552 19.18 -33.63 -18.38
C TYR A 552 20.05 -32.52 -17.77
N VAL A 553 19.80 -31.29 -18.18
CA VAL A 553 20.37 -30.06 -17.67
C VAL A 553 19.24 -29.14 -17.17
N GLY A 554 19.47 -28.46 -16.05
CA GLY A 554 18.55 -27.47 -15.52
C GLY A 554 18.95 -26.05 -15.87
N LEU A 555 18.18 -25.07 -15.43
CA LEU A 555 18.40 -23.66 -15.73
C LEU A 555 19.76 -23.16 -15.27
N ASP A 556 20.20 -23.55 -14.05
CA ASP A 556 21.51 -23.15 -13.52
C ASP A 556 22.68 -23.79 -14.26
N ASP A 557 22.51 -25.04 -14.74
CA ASP A 557 23.50 -25.74 -15.55
C ASP A 557 23.66 -25.02 -16.91
N ALA A 558 22.55 -24.65 -17.53
CA ALA A 558 22.49 -23.90 -18.77
C ALA A 558 23.12 -22.52 -18.65
N ARG A 559 22.81 -21.81 -17.56
CA ARG A 559 23.41 -20.51 -17.25
C ARG A 559 24.92 -20.61 -16.98
N ALA A 560 25.36 -21.70 -16.33
CA ALA A 560 26.80 -21.93 -16.11
C ALA A 560 27.57 -22.14 -17.42
N PHE A 561 27.02 -22.95 -18.34
CA PHE A 561 27.56 -23.10 -19.70
C PHE A 561 27.60 -21.76 -20.44
N ALA A 562 26.50 -21.02 -20.43
CA ALA A 562 26.39 -19.74 -21.12
C ALA A 562 27.46 -18.75 -20.63
N ARG A 563 27.60 -18.57 -19.31
CA ARG A 563 28.64 -17.70 -18.73
C ARG A 563 30.04 -18.13 -19.10
N TRP A 564 30.34 -19.44 -19.03
CA TRP A 564 31.65 -19.96 -19.43
C TRP A 564 31.99 -19.64 -20.89
N SER A 565 30.99 -19.72 -21.78
CA SER A 565 31.18 -19.43 -23.22
C SER A 565 31.11 -17.93 -23.56
N GLY A 566 31.02 -17.03 -22.56
CA GLY A 566 30.84 -15.58 -22.75
C GLY A 566 29.49 -15.19 -23.31
N LYS A 567 28.49 -16.05 -23.14
CA LYS A 567 27.13 -15.91 -23.64
C LYS A 567 26.11 -15.83 -22.47
N ARG A 568 24.86 -15.67 -22.78
CA ARG A 568 23.71 -15.78 -21.87
C ARG A 568 22.58 -16.59 -22.49
N LEU A 569 21.60 -16.97 -21.68
CA LEU A 569 20.35 -17.52 -22.24
C LEU A 569 19.52 -16.40 -22.88
N PRO A 570 18.73 -16.72 -23.92
CA PRO A 570 17.79 -15.77 -24.48
C PRO A 570 16.67 -15.47 -23.46
N THR A 571 16.15 -14.27 -23.47
CA THR A 571 14.83 -13.99 -22.89
C THR A 571 13.76 -14.68 -23.75
N GLU A 572 12.57 -14.89 -23.19
CA GLU A 572 11.46 -15.46 -23.97
C GLU A 572 11.06 -14.55 -25.14
N ILE A 573 11.20 -13.25 -24.98
CA ILE A 573 10.94 -12.26 -26.04
C ILE A 573 11.96 -12.41 -27.17
N GLU A 574 13.24 -12.50 -26.87
CA GLU A 574 14.31 -12.72 -27.86
C GLU A 574 14.13 -14.05 -28.59
N TRP A 575 13.79 -15.11 -27.85
CA TRP A 575 13.56 -16.43 -28.44
C TRP A 575 12.38 -16.41 -29.41
N GLN A 576 11.25 -15.81 -29.01
CA GLN A 576 10.06 -15.76 -29.85
C GLN A 576 10.28 -14.88 -31.08
N TYR A 577 10.91 -13.73 -30.93
CA TYR A 577 11.26 -12.85 -32.04
C TYR A 577 12.20 -13.58 -33.04
N ALA A 578 13.21 -14.27 -32.56
CA ALA A 578 14.13 -15.05 -33.40
C ALA A 578 13.42 -16.18 -34.19
N ALA A 579 12.34 -16.74 -33.62
CA ALA A 579 11.55 -17.77 -34.25
C ALA A 579 10.53 -17.20 -35.25
N GLN A 580 9.83 -16.14 -34.90
CA GLN A 580 8.70 -15.58 -35.65
C GLN A 580 9.08 -14.52 -36.68
N GLY A 581 10.20 -13.80 -36.44
CA GLY A 581 10.46 -12.57 -37.18
C GLY A 581 9.52 -11.44 -36.81
N ALA A 582 9.52 -10.37 -37.62
CA ALA A 582 8.68 -9.18 -37.39
C ALA A 582 7.22 -9.39 -37.80
N ASP A 583 6.93 -10.37 -38.63
CA ASP A 583 5.57 -10.68 -39.16
C ASP A 583 4.70 -11.54 -38.23
N GLY A 584 5.28 -12.06 -37.14
CA GLY A 584 4.53 -12.79 -36.11
C GLY A 584 3.98 -14.18 -36.58
N ARG A 585 4.67 -14.82 -37.52
CA ARG A 585 4.30 -16.16 -38.01
C ARG A 585 4.29 -17.19 -36.89
N LYS A 586 3.46 -18.25 -37.02
CA LYS A 586 3.33 -19.29 -35.97
C LYS A 586 4.55 -20.20 -35.86
N TYR A 587 5.16 -20.52 -36.99
CA TYR A 587 6.35 -21.38 -37.09
C TYR A 587 7.46 -20.64 -37.81
N PRO A 588 8.72 -21.01 -37.62
CA PRO A 588 9.84 -20.38 -38.32
C PRO A 588 9.71 -20.26 -39.83
N TRP A 589 8.98 -21.18 -40.42
CA TRP A 589 8.76 -21.31 -41.87
C TRP A 589 7.42 -20.74 -42.39
N GLY A 590 6.53 -20.24 -41.50
CA GLY A 590 5.22 -19.71 -41.90
C GLY A 590 4.12 -19.97 -40.86
N ASN A 591 2.86 -19.90 -41.31
CA ASN A 591 1.71 -20.06 -40.40
C ASN A 591 1.18 -21.51 -40.33
N ASP A 592 1.51 -22.33 -41.30
CA ASP A 592 1.04 -23.72 -41.38
C ASP A 592 2.13 -24.68 -40.85
N PHE A 593 1.67 -25.68 -40.09
CA PHE A 593 2.56 -26.72 -39.59
C PHE A 593 3.01 -27.65 -40.72
N ASP A 594 4.34 -27.87 -40.80
CA ASP A 594 4.94 -28.79 -41.74
C ASP A 594 5.83 -29.79 -40.99
N SER A 595 5.37 -31.03 -40.86
CA SER A 595 6.05 -32.11 -40.13
C SER A 595 7.41 -32.54 -40.71
N THR A 596 7.72 -32.14 -41.95
CA THR A 596 9.00 -32.44 -42.60
C THR A 596 10.10 -31.46 -42.23
N ARG A 597 9.76 -30.37 -41.54
CA ARG A 597 10.70 -29.28 -41.20
C ARG A 597 11.20 -29.30 -39.77
N CYS A 598 10.79 -30.28 -38.97
CA CYS A 598 11.22 -30.42 -37.58
C CYS A 598 11.13 -31.87 -37.11
N ASN A 599 11.76 -32.18 -36.00
CA ASN A 599 11.55 -33.43 -35.30
C ASN A 599 10.11 -33.50 -34.76
N ASN A 600 9.24 -34.14 -35.52
CA ASN A 600 7.83 -34.28 -35.18
C ASN A 600 7.58 -35.65 -34.53
N SER A 601 7.74 -35.74 -33.22
CA SER A 601 7.36 -36.91 -32.40
C SER A 601 8.02 -38.23 -32.82
N LEU A 602 9.32 -38.19 -33.21
CA LEU A 602 10.08 -39.39 -33.60
C LEU A 602 10.43 -40.29 -32.39
N GLY A 603 10.01 -39.95 -31.19
CA GLY A 603 10.26 -40.71 -29.97
C GLY A 603 11.70 -40.61 -29.42
N ARG A 604 12.56 -39.86 -30.11
CA ARG A 604 13.97 -39.63 -29.73
C ARG A 604 14.47 -38.30 -30.27
N SER A 605 15.49 -37.73 -29.69
CA SER A 605 16.16 -36.53 -30.23
C SER A 605 16.85 -36.87 -31.57
N THR A 606 17.09 -35.83 -32.37
CA THR A 606 17.85 -35.86 -33.64
C THR A 606 19.05 -34.93 -33.53
N PRO A 607 20.06 -35.09 -34.43
CA PRO A 607 21.09 -34.06 -34.56
C PRO A 607 20.48 -32.68 -34.77
N VAL A 608 21.13 -31.63 -34.21
CA VAL A 608 20.59 -30.27 -34.23
C VAL A 608 20.53 -29.60 -35.62
N ASP A 609 21.17 -30.20 -36.62
CA ASP A 609 21.26 -29.75 -38.02
C ASP A 609 20.45 -30.63 -38.98
N GLU A 610 19.64 -31.58 -38.48
CA GLU A 610 18.90 -32.55 -39.28
C GLU A 610 17.80 -31.92 -40.16
N PHE A 611 17.20 -30.82 -39.76
CA PHE A 611 16.09 -30.18 -40.45
C PHE A 611 16.44 -28.77 -40.96
N PRO A 612 17.31 -28.58 -41.94
CA PRO A 612 17.76 -27.24 -42.39
C PRO A 612 16.65 -26.42 -43.06
N SER A 613 15.58 -27.06 -43.53
CA SER A 613 14.39 -26.39 -44.09
C SER A 613 13.48 -25.76 -43.01
N GLY A 614 13.71 -26.10 -41.73
CA GLY A 614 12.97 -25.58 -40.58
C GLY A 614 13.55 -24.31 -40.01
N LYS A 615 14.52 -23.66 -40.65
CA LYS A 615 15.16 -22.43 -40.18
C LYS A 615 14.19 -21.24 -40.16
N SER A 616 14.42 -20.35 -39.19
CA SER A 616 13.69 -19.09 -39.08
C SER A 616 14.09 -18.07 -40.15
N PRO A 617 13.39 -16.94 -40.30
CA PRO A 617 13.75 -15.87 -41.24
C PRO A 617 15.21 -15.38 -41.05
N PHE A 618 15.74 -15.49 -39.86
CA PHE A 618 17.11 -15.09 -39.51
C PHE A 618 18.14 -16.23 -39.60
N GLY A 619 17.69 -17.43 -40.00
CA GLY A 619 18.60 -18.57 -40.19
C GLY A 619 18.82 -19.43 -38.93
N VAL A 620 18.08 -19.21 -37.85
CA VAL A 620 18.12 -20.07 -36.65
C VAL A 620 17.42 -21.39 -36.93
N MET A 621 18.08 -22.49 -36.63
CA MET A 621 17.59 -23.86 -36.85
C MET A 621 17.13 -24.53 -35.56
N ASP A 622 16.32 -25.60 -35.72
CA ASP A 622 15.90 -26.47 -34.62
C ASP A 622 15.23 -25.69 -33.45
N LEU A 623 14.38 -24.68 -33.82
CA LEU A 623 13.61 -23.91 -32.85
C LEU A 623 12.33 -24.65 -32.44
N ILE A 624 11.78 -25.47 -33.33
CA ILE A 624 10.50 -26.15 -33.13
C ILE A 624 10.71 -27.66 -33.12
N GLY A 625 10.16 -28.34 -32.11
CA GLY A 625 10.37 -29.78 -31.92
C GLY A 625 11.72 -30.14 -31.33
N ASN A 626 12.15 -31.35 -31.47
CA ASN A 626 13.37 -31.94 -30.93
C ASN A 626 13.46 -31.85 -29.40
N VAL A 627 13.86 -30.68 -28.80
CA VAL A 627 13.86 -30.47 -27.36
C VAL A 627 13.25 -29.10 -26.99
N TRP A 628 12.53 -29.02 -25.89
CA TRP A 628 12.17 -27.78 -25.27
C TRP A 628 13.40 -26.96 -24.95
N GLN A 629 13.34 -25.66 -25.12
CA GLN A 629 14.45 -24.75 -24.91
C GLN A 629 14.20 -23.82 -23.73
N LEU A 630 15.10 -23.86 -22.76
CA LEU A 630 15.09 -22.96 -21.59
C LEU A 630 15.33 -21.52 -22.04
N THR A 631 14.55 -20.59 -21.49
CA THR A 631 14.82 -19.16 -21.56
C THR A 631 15.42 -18.67 -20.23
N ASN A 632 15.92 -17.44 -20.20
CA ASN A 632 16.47 -16.84 -18.97
C ASN A 632 15.38 -16.47 -17.97
N ASP A 633 14.12 -16.34 -18.41
CA ASP A 633 13.05 -15.71 -17.65
C ASP A 633 12.53 -16.64 -16.56
N VAL A 634 12.52 -16.13 -15.34
CA VAL A 634 11.94 -16.77 -14.16
C VAL A 634 11.00 -15.79 -13.51
N TYR A 635 9.83 -16.27 -13.19
CA TYR A 635 8.74 -15.52 -12.59
C TYR A 635 8.39 -16.03 -11.20
N ASP A 636 7.83 -15.13 -10.43
CA ASP A 636 7.23 -15.38 -9.13
C ASP A 636 5.80 -14.85 -9.11
N ASN A 637 4.82 -15.71 -8.85
CA ASN A 637 3.42 -15.33 -8.71
C ASN A 637 2.95 -15.26 -7.24
N GLY A 638 3.89 -15.28 -6.30
CA GLY A 638 3.60 -15.28 -4.85
C GLY A 638 3.46 -16.68 -4.24
N SER A 639 3.18 -17.72 -5.04
CA SER A 639 3.04 -19.10 -4.59
C SER A 639 4.04 -20.03 -5.24
N ASN A 640 4.42 -19.75 -6.49
CA ASN A 640 5.28 -20.61 -7.29
C ASN A 640 6.36 -19.81 -8.00
N PHE A 641 7.55 -20.40 -8.14
CA PHE A 641 8.54 -19.97 -9.11
C PHE A 641 8.37 -20.78 -10.37
N PHE A 642 8.48 -20.15 -11.53
CA PHE A 642 8.41 -20.85 -12.79
C PHE A 642 9.30 -20.21 -13.86
N GLY A 643 9.86 -21.04 -14.70
CA GLY A 643 10.55 -20.66 -15.92
C GLY A 643 9.68 -20.83 -17.15
N ILE A 644 10.16 -20.32 -18.27
CA ILE A 644 9.49 -20.47 -19.57
C ILE A 644 10.37 -21.35 -20.47
N ILE A 645 9.75 -22.38 -21.06
CA ILE A 645 10.37 -23.21 -22.10
C ILE A 645 9.58 -23.10 -23.39
N ARG A 646 10.29 -23.23 -24.52
CA ARG A 646 9.75 -22.92 -25.84
C ARG A 646 10.05 -24.02 -26.85
N GLY A 647 9.23 -24.10 -27.92
CA GLY A 647 9.45 -24.87 -29.14
C GLY A 647 8.89 -26.28 -29.17
N GLY A 648 8.59 -26.88 -28.03
CA GLY A 648 8.15 -28.28 -27.99
C GLY A 648 9.31 -29.26 -28.03
N SER A 649 8.99 -30.57 -28.08
CA SER A 649 10.00 -31.66 -28.12
C SER A 649 9.59 -32.83 -28.99
N TYR A 650 10.50 -33.78 -29.10
CA TYR A 650 10.26 -35.04 -29.81
C TYR A 650 9.28 -35.99 -29.10
N TYR A 651 8.99 -35.72 -27.81
CA TYR A 651 8.16 -36.59 -27.01
C TYR A 651 6.69 -36.15 -27.09
N ASN A 652 5.81 -37.08 -27.42
CA ASN A 652 4.38 -36.84 -27.44
C ASN A 652 3.72 -37.74 -26.39
N PRO A 653 3.30 -37.22 -25.24
CA PRO A 653 2.60 -38.00 -24.24
C PRO A 653 1.21 -38.41 -24.72
N GLY A 654 0.58 -39.33 -24.03
CA GLY A 654 -0.81 -39.72 -24.34
C GLY A 654 -1.81 -38.58 -24.14
N SER A 655 -3.07 -38.85 -24.33
CA SER A 655 -4.16 -37.85 -24.44
C SER A 655 -4.71 -37.31 -23.14
N SER A 656 -3.99 -37.43 -22.00
CA SER A 656 -4.47 -36.86 -20.71
C SER A 656 -4.39 -35.33 -20.72
N VAL A 657 -5.46 -34.71 -20.30
CA VAL A 657 -5.52 -33.24 -20.09
C VAL A 657 -4.54 -32.72 -18.99
N TRP A 658 -4.02 -33.64 -18.16
CA TRP A 658 -3.06 -33.35 -17.10
C TRP A 658 -1.61 -33.30 -17.59
N TYR A 659 -1.35 -33.73 -18.83
CA TYR A 659 0.00 -33.75 -19.36
C TYR A 659 0.40 -32.44 -20.00
N ILE A 660 1.69 -32.09 -19.89
CA ILE A 660 2.27 -31.04 -20.72
C ILE A 660 2.07 -31.45 -22.18
N ARG A 661 1.65 -30.54 -23.04
CA ARG A 661 1.50 -30.77 -24.45
C ARG A 661 2.82 -31.25 -25.05
N GLY A 662 2.77 -32.36 -25.71
CA GLY A 662 3.92 -32.91 -26.41
C GLY A 662 4.03 -32.50 -27.86
N GLY A 663 5.08 -32.98 -28.49
CA GLY A 663 5.38 -32.68 -29.89
C GLY A 663 5.85 -31.25 -30.13
N PRO A 664 6.02 -30.87 -31.41
CA PRO A 664 6.37 -29.52 -31.83
C PRO A 664 5.28 -28.52 -31.42
N GLN A 665 5.69 -27.37 -30.89
CA GLN A 665 4.77 -26.30 -30.49
C GLN A 665 5.01 -25.05 -31.34
N PRO A 666 3.94 -24.28 -31.68
CA PRO A 666 4.09 -22.98 -32.32
C PRO A 666 4.98 -22.04 -31.48
N ALA A 667 5.66 -21.13 -32.17
CA ALA A 667 6.61 -20.21 -31.50
C ALA A 667 5.92 -19.30 -30.47
N ASP A 668 4.63 -19.03 -30.60
CA ASP A 668 3.81 -18.25 -29.67
C ASP A 668 3.15 -19.09 -28.55
N ASN A 669 3.43 -20.41 -28.50
CA ASN A 669 2.89 -21.30 -27.48
C ASN A 669 3.98 -21.70 -26.46
N PRO A 670 4.20 -20.92 -25.40
CA PRO A 670 5.14 -21.24 -24.34
C PRO A 670 4.60 -22.32 -23.41
N GLN A 671 5.51 -23.03 -22.75
CA GLN A 671 5.18 -23.90 -21.63
C GLN A 671 5.78 -23.32 -20.35
N ILE A 672 4.97 -23.24 -19.31
CA ILE A 672 5.41 -22.91 -17.94
C ILE A 672 6.09 -24.14 -17.35
N LEU A 673 7.34 -23.97 -16.91
CA LEU A 673 8.08 -24.97 -16.15
C LEU A 673 8.03 -24.57 -14.67
N LEU A 674 7.19 -25.22 -13.89
CA LEU A 674 7.12 -25.04 -12.45
C LEU A 674 8.40 -25.55 -11.80
N MET A 675 9.13 -24.65 -11.15
CA MET A 675 10.42 -24.97 -10.54
C MET A 675 10.22 -25.63 -9.18
N VAL A 676 10.69 -26.85 -9.05
CA VAL A 676 10.59 -27.63 -7.80
C VAL A 676 11.98 -27.94 -7.27
N SER A 677 12.78 -28.63 -8.07
CA SER A 677 14.18 -28.96 -7.75
C SER A 677 14.94 -29.25 -9.04
N PRO A 678 16.27 -29.06 -9.06
CA PRO A 678 17.08 -29.44 -10.22
C PRO A 678 16.87 -30.90 -10.68
N ALA A 679 16.58 -31.80 -9.75
CA ALA A 679 16.32 -33.20 -10.04
C ALA A 679 15.08 -33.42 -10.93
N LEU A 680 13.97 -32.69 -10.68
CA LEU A 680 12.75 -32.77 -11.48
C LEU A 680 12.84 -31.96 -12.78
N ASP A 681 13.54 -30.83 -12.74
CA ASP A 681 13.66 -29.94 -13.89
C ASP A 681 14.57 -30.57 -14.98
N ARG A 682 15.55 -31.40 -14.60
CA ARG A 682 16.43 -32.15 -15.49
C ARG A 682 15.73 -33.38 -16.07
N ASN A 683 15.35 -33.31 -17.33
CA ASN A 683 14.64 -34.37 -18.02
C ASN A 683 15.17 -34.62 -19.44
N ALA A 684 14.64 -35.63 -20.10
CA ALA A 684 15.14 -36.10 -21.41
C ALA A 684 14.79 -35.17 -22.59
N THR A 685 13.94 -34.18 -22.38
CA THR A 685 13.34 -33.38 -23.47
C THR A 685 13.57 -31.88 -23.33
N VAL A 686 14.33 -31.45 -22.34
CA VAL A 686 14.65 -30.02 -22.11
C VAL A 686 16.15 -29.80 -22.29
N GLY A 687 16.48 -28.90 -23.22
CA GLY A 687 17.81 -28.39 -23.51
C GLY A 687 17.80 -26.86 -23.56
N PHE A 688 18.77 -26.25 -24.23
CA PHE A 688 18.89 -24.80 -24.34
C PHE A 688 19.75 -24.35 -25.51
N ARG A 689 19.69 -23.05 -25.81
CA ARG A 689 20.64 -22.33 -26.68
C ARG A 689 21.06 -21.02 -26.04
N CYS A 690 22.12 -20.39 -26.53
CA CYS A 690 22.64 -19.16 -26.00
C CYS A 690 22.51 -18.00 -26.98
N VAL A 691 22.60 -16.78 -26.42
CA VAL A 691 22.68 -15.52 -27.15
C VAL A 691 23.86 -14.69 -26.69
N MET A 692 24.28 -13.73 -27.51
CA MET A 692 25.30 -12.75 -27.22
C MET A 692 24.87 -11.37 -27.67
N ASP A 693 25.14 -10.36 -26.84
CA ASP A 693 24.77 -8.99 -27.15
C ASP A 693 25.65 -8.44 -28.29
N ALA A 694 25.08 -7.73 -29.22
CA ALA A 694 25.78 -7.15 -30.37
C ALA A 694 26.21 -5.70 -30.06
N ALA A 695 27.37 -5.29 -30.56
CA ALA A 695 27.73 -3.88 -30.55
C ALA A 695 26.79 -3.10 -31.49
N GLU A 696 26.47 -1.86 -31.14
CA GLU A 696 25.74 -0.98 -32.05
C GLU A 696 26.57 -0.76 -33.33
N THR A 697 25.92 -0.92 -34.46
CA THR A 697 26.51 -0.53 -35.75
C THR A 697 26.25 0.97 -35.92
N HIS A 698 27.36 1.76 -35.86
CA HIS A 698 27.38 3.18 -36.21
C HIS A 698 27.02 3.40 -37.66
#